data_b565cbeb5114f91f85565fb1a4e1110a
#
_entry.id   b565cbeb5114f91f85565fb1a4e1110a
#
_cell.length_a   1.000
_cell.length_b   1.000
_cell.length_c   1.000
_cell.angle_alpha   90.00
_cell.angle_beta   90.00
_cell.angle_gamma   90.00
#
_symmetry.space_group_name_H-M   'P 1'
#
loop_
_entity.id
_entity.type
_entity.pdbx_description
1 polymer ?
#
loop_
_entity_poly.entity_id
_entity_poly.type
_entity_poly.pdbx_seq_one_letter_code
_entity_poly.pdbx_strand_id
1 'polypeptide(L)'
;MEKEYDQWIRRCNTAICENLERADELGRGLLSVNMLSQLRNLIDHICVKIFATSGGRLAQAYYSNITEAKKYVHGNGKYRFIKQFYDLLQVSVSHYTLEPENSERLMLKYHEYLLRTKRFLKSEYGMDILHNIDKFPLNTDPALSVYHKAIAEKIANLDLANALTEERRFYVYKVKPLFVDGDIYYEVTFSLANDRVSKFDRLMAFTKLELLPNYAVLLRLSTTEINVFGVKMPILVIVDWKVSIRTCEFKNLGKVLGIDYPDLRTKEYDNLMNYLTDSRCSLAEIVDLDEARFMTFLHRIQRGGKTRYVSMVLRRCHDIVTENRPGSTILRYLLLRMNNKIIKSQYRPTPCQQLGDLYLTVKAKPFDRMPFSFSLVNHNPLLGDLLAAIPISGHEPELLARRLINNAEHNGTIYTPKEEVAAFTDVTSLASDYNNRLYHKHQHARIEEFKDFLYIRQYEEHVHRILRILGEKTKSGISNYSAIADRWLESPGVSIDSEEKRMAMRHLFSDSQVAFVFGAAGTGKSTLINHVSHVFGDKNKLYIANTNPAVDNLRRKVNAANTSFMTIASFLSRDVEADILFIDECSTVSNEDMLAILEKGASRLLVLVGDMFQIESIRFGNWFSVSRSHFKGSYVVELTQPYRTSCPELIKTWEKIRTLSPDILEYITRNDYSARLDNSIFNKTEPDEIILCLNYGGLYGINNINRFLQSNNPNPPIRWGIHTYKVGDPILFNEKNKYAPILYNNLKGEIVGISVNGHSISFTLKVYTALSDFDLEGTDIEYVSSGDHETTIIRMEVEDEVDDEDSDTDSDRGIIPFQVAYAVSIHKAQGLEYKSVKIVITHDVEELITHNIFYTAVTRTREKLKIYWSPESENRILKNMKFQFSKRDYGILKNRYHDL
;
A
#
# COMPACT_ATOMS: atom_id res chain seq x y z
N MET A 1 52.26 14.99 5.74
CA MET A 1 51.71 14.22 4.57
C MET A 1 50.26 13.86 4.86
N GLU A 2 49.39 14.21 3.99
CA GLU A 2 47.98 13.80 4.07
C GLU A 2 47.91 12.25 3.91
N LYS A 3 47.11 11.58 4.74
CA LYS A 3 47.02 10.13 4.69
C LYS A 3 46.25 9.70 3.44
N GLU A 4 46.58 8.56 2.85
CA GLU A 4 46.04 8.09 1.59
C GLU A 4 44.49 8.01 1.59
N TYR A 5 43.86 7.60 2.70
CA TYR A 5 42.42 7.55 2.83
C TYR A 5 41.74 8.93 2.82
N ASP A 6 42.43 10.00 3.31
CA ASP A 6 41.93 11.37 3.27
C ASP A 6 41.92 11.90 1.83
N GLN A 7 42.94 11.56 1.04
CA GLN A 7 43.00 11.89 -0.38
C GLN A 7 41.84 11.23 -1.16
N TRP A 8 41.58 9.97 -0.87
CA TRP A 8 40.48 9.26 -1.50
C TRP A 8 39.12 9.82 -1.11
N ILE A 9 38.89 10.16 0.18
CA ILE A 9 37.68 10.84 0.63
C ILE A 9 37.47 12.15 -0.14
N ARG A 10 38.53 12.96 -0.32
CA ARG A 10 38.44 14.20 -1.08
C ARG A 10 38.16 13.97 -2.56
N ARG A 11 38.76 12.97 -3.18
CA ARG A 11 38.48 12.61 -4.58
C ARG A 11 37.02 12.19 -4.77
N CYS A 12 36.50 11.33 -3.93
CA CYS A 12 35.08 10.95 -3.96
C CYS A 12 34.16 12.17 -3.75
N ASN A 13 34.51 13.03 -2.78
CA ASN A 13 33.79 14.28 -2.53
C ASN A 13 33.75 15.18 -3.77
N THR A 14 34.89 15.40 -4.45
CA THR A 14 34.92 16.19 -5.68
C THR A 14 34.00 15.63 -6.74
N ALA A 15 34.06 14.32 -7.01
CA ALA A 15 33.23 13.67 -8.00
C ALA A 15 31.73 13.74 -7.65
N ILE A 16 31.36 13.61 -6.36
CA ILE A 16 29.98 13.76 -5.91
C ILE A 16 29.52 15.19 -6.08
N CYS A 17 30.33 16.19 -5.67
CA CYS A 17 30.00 17.60 -5.80
C CYS A 17 29.83 18.02 -7.26
N GLU A 18 30.65 17.54 -8.18
CA GLU A 18 30.52 17.78 -9.61
C GLU A 18 29.22 17.20 -10.19
N ASN A 19 28.79 16.01 -9.74
CA ASN A 19 27.49 15.46 -10.11
C ASN A 19 26.32 16.30 -9.55
N LEU A 20 26.45 16.82 -8.32
CA LEU A 20 25.45 17.69 -7.71
C LEU A 20 25.31 19.04 -8.43
N GLU A 21 26.42 19.61 -8.98
CA GLU A 21 26.35 20.81 -9.80
C GLU A 21 25.51 20.63 -11.07
N ARG A 22 25.45 19.40 -11.57
CA ARG A 22 24.68 19.03 -12.74
C ARG A 22 23.29 18.45 -12.43
N ALA A 23 22.85 18.60 -11.18
CA ALA A 23 21.58 17.99 -10.71
C ALA A 23 20.36 18.49 -11.48
N ASP A 24 20.33 19.77 -11.87
CA ASP A 24 19.24 20.37 -12.65
C ASP A 24 19.11 19.75 -14.05
N GLU A 25 20.23 19.30 -14.63
CA GLU A 25 20.24 18.64 -15.95
C GLU A 25 19.87 17.16 -15.88
N LEU A 26 20.29 16.48 -14.82
CA LEU A 26 20.21 15.04 -14.67
C LEU A 26 18.99 14.58 -13.90
N GLY A 27 18.41 15.42 -13.05
CA GLY A 27 17.28 15.10 -12.20
C GLY A 27 17.50 13.81 -11.38
N ARG A 28 16.50 12.92 -11.33
CA ARG A 28 16.63 11.62 -10.64
C ARG A 28 17.64 10.68 -11.30
N GLY A 29 18.00 10.91 -12.54
CA GLY A 29 19.09 10.21 -13.24
C GLY A 29 20.47 10.46 -12.59
N LEU A 30 20.56 11.40 -11.63
CA LEU A 30 21.75 11.63 -10.81
C LEU A 30 22.18 10.39 -10.02
N LEU A 31 21.25 9.52 -9.65
CA LEU A 31 21.56 8.22 -9.06
C LEU A 31 22.05 7.20 -10.12
N SER A 32 22.76 7.71 -11.12
CA SER A 32 23.50 6.87 -12.05
C SER A 32 24.48 5.96 -11.33
N VAL A 33 24.82 4.86 -11.96
CA VAL A 33 25.81 3.89 -11.42
C VAL A 33 27.08 4.58 -10.95
N ASN A 34 27.51 5.65 -11.61
CA ASN A 34 28.70 6.41 -11.27
C ASN A 34 28.58 7.13 -9.91
N MET A 35 27.48 7.81 -9.62
CA MET A 35 27.30 8.47 -8.35
C MET A 35 27.18 7.46 -7.20
N LEU A 36 26.42 6.38 -7.38
CA LEU A 36 26.31 5.31 -6.39
C LEU A 36 27.67 4.67 -6.12
N SER A 37 28.49 4.49 -7.15
CA SER A 37 29.85 3.99 -7.02
C SER A 37 30.72 4.94 -6.18
N GLN A 38 30.63 6.25 -6.41
CA GLN A 38 31.38 7.24 -5.63
C GLN A 38 30.90 7.34 -4.18
N LEU A 39 29.60 7.20 -3.93
CA LEU A 39 29.07 7.14 -2.57
C LEU A 39 29.57 5.91 -1.81
N ARG A 40 29.64 4.75 -2.46
CA ARG A 40 30.20 3.53 -1.88
C ARG A 40 31.66 3.69 -1.54
N ASN A 41 32.45 4.19 -2.49
CA ASN A 41 33.86 4.47 -2.28
C ASN A 41 34.09 5.45 -1.13
N LEU A 42 33.28 6.50 -1.05
CA LEU A 42 33.32 7.47 0.05
C LEU A 42 33.16 6.76 1.41
N ILE A 43 32.13 5.92 1.54
CA ILE A 43 31.87 5.19 2.80
C ILE A 43 32.97 4.19 3.10
N ASP A 44 33.50 3.48 2.11
CA ASP A 44 34.62 2.55 2.27
C ASP A 44 35.85 3.26 2.85
N HIS A 45 36.20 4.41 2.31
CA HIS A 45 37.36 5.19 2.79
C HIS A 45 37.09 5.85 4.16
N ILE A 46 35.86 6.21 4.48
CA ILE A 46 35.46 6.66 5.82
C ILE A 46 35.63 5.52 6.83
N CYS A 47 35.25 4.31 6.49
CA CYS A 47 35.49 3.14 7.35
C CYS A 47 37.00 2.93 7.61
N VAL A 48 37.85 3.03 6.58
CA VAL A 48 39.31 2.94 6.74
C VAL A 48 39.85 4.07 7.65
N LYS A 49 39.36 5.30 7.49
CA LYS A 49 39.74 6.44 8.35
C LYS A 49 39.39 6.19 9.82
N ILE A 50 38.18 5.76 10.09
CA ILE A 50 37.72 5.43 11.44
C ILE A 50 38.57 4.30 12.04
N PHE A 51 38.81 3.24 11.31
CA PHE A 51 39.62 2.11 11.77
C PHE A 51 41.05 2.52 12.12
N ALA A 52 41.71 3.26 11.22
CA ALA A 52 43.07 3.76 11.42
C ALA A 52 43.20 4.71 12.61
N THR A 53 42.18 5.58 12.81
CA THR A 53 42.20 6.55 13.94
C THR A 53 41.86 5.90 15.26
N SER A 54 41.17 4.73 15.24
CA SER A 54 40.87 3.95 16.43
C SER A 54 42.00 2.96 16.82
N GLY A 55 43.18 3.07 16.23
CA GLY A 55 44.33 2.24 16.54
C GLY A 55 44.43 0.95 15.71
N GLY A 56 43.61 0.80 14.67
CA GLY A 56 43.68 -0.30 13.73
C GLY A 56 44.95 -0.28 12.89
N ARG A 57 45.54 -1.45 12.64
CA ARG A 57 46.74 -1.58 11.79
C ARG A 57 46.31 -1.72 10.33
N LEU A 58 46.84 -0.82 9.48
CA LEU A 58 46.60 -0.90 8.04
C LEU A 58 47.58 -1.89 7.40
N ALA A 59 47.06 -2.81 6.57
CA ALA A 59 47.86 -3.72 5.77
C ALA A 59 48.45 -2.99 4.54
N GLN A 60 49.45 -3.60 3.91
CA GLN A 60 50.03 -3.07 2.67
C GLN A 60 49.05 -3.12 1.50
N ALA A 61 48.20 -4.16 1.44
CA ALA A 61 47.16 -4.28 0.42
C ALA A 61 45.93 -3.47 0.83
N TYR A 62 45.59 -2.43 0.08
CA TYR A 62 44.49 -1.50 0.41
C TYR A 62 43.14 -2.17 0.50
N TYR A 63 42.87 -3.16 -0.34
CA TYR A 63 41.60 -3.91 -0.31
C TYR A 63 41.35 -4.65 1.00
N SER A 64 42.41 -5.22 1.61
CA SER A 64 42.28 -5.88 2.92
C SER A 64 41.97 -4.88 4.03
N ASN A 65 42.48 -3.64 3.94
CA ASN A 65 42.16 -2.56 4.87
C ASN A 65 40.66 -2.20 4.86
N ILE A 66 40.05 -2.14 3.68
CA ILE A 66 38.62 -1.86 3.53
C ILE A 66 37.80 -2.97 4.22
N THR A 67 38.16 -4.24 4.00
CA THR A 67 37.44 -5.38 4.56
C THR A 67 37.48 -5.40 6.09
N GLU A 68 38.67 -5.19 6.67
CA GLU A 68 38.85 -5.12 8.13
C GLU A 68 38.16 -3.90 8.73
N ALA A 69 38.33 -2.73 8.11
CA ALA A 69 37.69 -1.49 8.56
C ALA A 69 36.18 -1.59 8.57
N LYS A 70 35.55 -2.20 7.55
CA LYS A 70 34.12 -2.48 7.52
C LYS A 70 33.72 -3.38 8.68
N LYS A 71 34.42 -4.47 8.93
CA LYS A 71 34.12 -5.35 10.08
C LYS A 71 34.14 -4.59 11.39
N TYR A 72 35.15 -3.74 11.59
CA TYR A 72 35.27 -2.92 12.78
C TYR A 72 34.11 -1.92 12.93
N VAL A 73 33.79 -1.15 11.87
CA VAL A 73 32.74 -0.13 11.86
C VAL A 73 31.38 -0.76 12.02
N HIS A 74 31.09 -1.86 11.30
CA HIS A 74 29.83 -2.56 11.37
C HIS A 74 29.58 -3.26 12.71
N GLY A 75 30.66 -3.62 13.40
CA GLY A 75 30.58 -4.21 14.73
C GLY A 75 30.52 -3.19 15.87
N ASN A 76 30.56 -1.89 15.58
CA ASN A 76 30.58 -0.83 16.58
C ASN A 76 29.34 0.07 16.50
N GLY A 77 28.48 0.01 17.50
CA GLY A 77 27.21 0.75 17.53
C GLY A 77 27.36 2.29 17.38
N LYS A 78 28.52 2.87 17.76
CA LYS A 78 28.80 4.30 17.55
C LYS A 78 28.71 4.71 16.07
N TYR A 79 29.00 3.80 15.15
CA TYR A 79 29.05 4.07 13.70
C TYR A 79 27.88 3.44 12.93
N ARG A 80 26.80 3.09 13.64
CA ARG A 80 25.64 2.40 13.06
C ARG A 80 25.10 3.07 11.80
N PHE A 81 25.02 4.42 11.77
CA PHE A 81 24.50 5.13 10.59
C PHE A 81 25.35 4.89 9.33
N ILE A 82 26.66 4.68 9.48
CA ILE A 82 27.57 4.37 8.36
C ILE A 82 27.28 2.97 7.82
N LYS A 83 27.08 1.99 8.72
CA LYS A 83 26.65 0.65 8.32
C LYS A 83 25.32 0.70 7.57
N GLN A 84 24.32 1.39 8.12
CA GLN A 84 23.00 1.53 7.51
C GLN A 84 23.08 2.21 6.13
N PHE A 85 23.94 3.23 6.00
CA PHE A 85 24.17 3.87 4.71
C PHE A 85 24.85 2.93 3.72
N TYR A 86 25.84 2.19 4.16
CA TYR A 86 26.51 1.18 3.33
C TYR A 86 25.50 0.12 2.85
N ASP A 87 24.70 -0.45 3.74
CA ASP A 87 23.70 -1.46 3.41
C ASP A 87 22.67 -0.90 2.40
N LEU A 88 22.21 0.34 2.61
CA LEU A 88 21.32 1.03 1.68
C LEU A 88 21.94 1.18 0.28
N LEU A 89 23.22 1.55 0.19
CA LEU A 89 23.94 1.69 -1.07
C LEU A 89 24.12 0.35 -1.78
N GLN A 90 24.34 -0.75 -1.04
CA GLN A 90 24.45 -2.08 -1.62
C GLN A 90 23.14 -2.52 -2.30
N VAL A 91 22.03 -2.28 -1.64
CA VAL A 91 20.69 -2.57 -2.18
C VAL A 91 20.40 -1.76 -3.43
N SER A 92 20.78 -0.51 -3.43
CA SER A 92 20.38 0.44 -4.48
C SER A 92 20.95 0.13 -5.85
N VAL A 93 22.16 -0.42 -5.90
CA VAL A 93 22.81 -0.72 -7.20
C VAL A 93 22.12 -1.85 -7.96
N SER A 94 21.66 -2.87 -7.23
CA SER A 94 21.09 -4.08 -7.85
C SER A 94 19.56 -3.97 -8.00
N HIS A 95 18.89 -3.18 -7.15
CA HIS A 95 17.45 -3.31 -6.92
C HIS A 95 16.69 -1.98 -6.81
N TYR A 96 17.30 -0.88 -7.20
CA TYR A 96 16.76 0.48 -7.15
C TYR A 96 15.35 0.63 -7.75
N THR A 97 15.02 -0.17 -8.77
CA THR A 97 13.75 -0.09 -9.50
C THR A 97 12.73 -1.17 -9.12
N LEU A 98 12.99 -1.96 -8.08
CA LEU A 98 12.14 -3.10 -7.73
C LEU A 98 10.79 -2.71 -7.13
N GLU A 99 10.72 -1.57 -6.44
CA GLU A 99 9.49 -1.05 -5.86
C GLU A 99 9.36 0.45 -6.16
N PRO A 100 8.38 0.88 -6.96
CA PRO A 100 8.23 2.28 -7.40
C PRO A 100 8.09 3.30 -6.26
N GLU A 101 7.46 2.93 -5.15
CA GLU A 101 7.34 3.79 -3.96
C GLU A 101 8.69 4.14 -3.32
N ASN A 102 9.75 3.45 -3.70
CA ASN A 102 11.04 3.57 -3.03
C ASN A 102 11.95 4.64 -3.61
N SER A 103 11.70 5.16 -4.83
CA SER A 103 12.65 6.10 -5.45
C SER A 103 12.77 7.41 -4.67
N GLU A 104 11.66 8.04 -4.30
CA GLU A 104 11.71 9.27 -3.51
C GLU A 104 12.18 9.02 -2.07
N ARG A 105 11.66 7.96 -1.43
CA ARG A 105 12.08 7.56 -0.09
C ARG A 105 13.58 7.30 -0.06
N LEU A 106 14.11 6.68 -1.10
CA LEU A 106 15.53 6.42 -1.28
C LEU A 106 16.33 7.73 -1.37
N MET A 107 15.87 8.68 -2.19
CA MET A 107 16.50 10.01 -2.33
C MET A 107 16.54 10.76 -0.99
N LEU A 108 15.43 10.78 -0.26
CA LEU A 108 15.37 11.38 1.07
C LEU A 108 16.34 10.70 2.05
N LYS A 109 16.44 9.37 1.99
CA LYS A 109 17.40 8.62 2.84
C LYS A 109 18.85 8.87 2.45
N TYR A 110 19.19 8.95 1.18
CA TYR A 110 20.52 9.33 0.74
C TYR A 110 20.90 10.71 1.26
N HIS A 111 20.02 11.68 1.10
CA HIS A 111 20.29 13.04 1.60
C HIS A 111 20.46 13.04 3.12
N GLU A 112 19.63 12.32 3.86
CA GLU A 112 19.76 12.15 5.32
C GLU A 112 21.15 11.62 5.70
N TYR A 113 21.57 10.52 5.09
CA TYR A 113 22.86 9.91 5.40
C TYR A 113 24.05 10.77 4.95
N LEU A 114 23.94 11.46 3.83
CA LEU A 114 24.97 12.42 3.39
C LEU A 114 25.12 13.58 4.36
N LEU A 115 24.02 14.17 4.85
CA LEU A 115 24.05 15.21 5.88
C LEU A 115 24.67 14.69 7.19
N ARG A 116 24.34 13.49 7.64
CA ARG A 116 24.92 12.85 8.81
C ARG A 116 26.43 12.63 8.62
N THR A 117 26.82 12.13 7.45
CA THR A 117 28.24 11.91 7.09
C THR A 117 29.02 13.22 7.08
N LYS A 118 28.47 14.28 6.49
CA LYS A 118 29.05 15.63 6.50
C LYS A 118 29.27 16.12 7.93
N ARG A 119 28.26 16.04 8.79
CA ARG A 119 28.34 16.45 10.19
C ARG A 119 29.38 15.63 10.97
N PHE A 120 29.35 14.31 10.78
CA PHE A 120 30.29 13.38 11.44
C PHE A 120 31.75 13.70 11.08
N LEU A 121 32.06 13.85 9.79
CA LEU A 121 33.42 14.16 9.37
C LEU A 121 33.90 15.55 9.82
N LYS A 122 32.99 16.52 9.86
CA LYS A 122 33.28 17.85 10.35
C LYS A 122 33.55 17.87 11.86
N SER A 123 32.72 17.20 12.65
CA SER A 123 32.83 17.16 14.11
C SER A 123 33.99 16.31 14.62
N GLU A 124 34.17 15.09 14.07
CA GLU A 124 35.16 14.15 14.59
C GLU A 124 36.56 14.35 13.98
N TYR A 125 36.62 14.89 12.75
CA TYR A 125 37.87 14.96 12.00
C TYR A 125 38.22 16.35 11.43
N GLY A 126 37.34 17.35 11.62
CA GLY A 126 37.53 18.69 11.05
C GLY A 126 37.47 18.73 9.52
N MET A 127 36.97 17.68 8.88
CA MET A 127 36.86 17.59 7.42
C MET A 127 35.51 18.14 6.95
N ASP A 128 35.53 19.23 6.17
CA ASP A 128 34.35 19.79 5.54
C ASP A 128 34.23 19.22 4.11
N ILE A 129 33.15 18.45 3.85
CA ILE A 129 32.85 17.81 2.58
C ILE A 129 31.44 18.17 2.15
N LEU A 130 31.05 17.81 0.90
CA LEU A 130 29.72 17.99 0.38
C LEU A 130 29.19 19.42 0.54
N HIS A 131 30.01 20.40 0.09
CA HIS A 131 29.76 21.84 0.28
C HIS A 131 28.46 22.29 -0.42
N ASN A 132 28.08 21.63 -1.50
CA ASN A 132 26.90 21.92 -2.32
C ASN A 132 25.77 20.87 -2.16
N ILE A 133 25.67 20.25 -0.98
CA ILE A 133 24.63 19.23 -0.71
C ILE A 133 23.20 19.79 -0.78
N ASP A 134 23.02 21.08 -0.66
CA ASP A 134 21.78 21.83 -0.89
C ASP A 134 21.25 21.67 -2.32
N LYS A 135 22.13 21.41 -3.28
CA LYS A 135 21.77 21.08 -4.68
C LYS A 135 21.33 19.62 -4.88
N PHE A 136 21.31 18.82 -3.83
CA PHE A 136 20.81 17.46 -3.96
C PHE A 136 19.33 17.50 -4.41
N PRO A 137 18.92 16.75 -5.45
CA PRO A 137 17.63 16.91 -6.11
C PRO A 137 16.49 16.37 -5.25
N LEU A 138 16.21 17.07 -4.16
CA LEU A 138 15.01 16.92 -3.38
C LEU A 138 14.00 17.88 -3.98
N ASN A 139 12.98 17.33 -4.61
CA ASN A 139 11.90 18.15 -5.14
C ASN A 139 11.10 18.74 -4.00
N THR A 140 11.36 19.98 -3.65
CA THR A 140 10.62 20.72 -2.62
C THR A 140 9.73 21.74 -3.29
N ASP A 141 8.43 21.47 -3.30
CA ASP A 141 7.42 22.49 -3.54
C ASP A 141 7.65 23.66 -2.55
N PRO A 142 7.68 24.93 -3.00
CA PRO A 142 7.85 26.08 -2.12
C PRO A 142 6.85 26.11 -0.94
N ALA A 143 5.61 25.70 -1.17
CA ALA A 143 4.61 25.62 -0.12
C ALA A 143 4.95 24.55 0.94
N LEU A 144 5.53 23.44 0.50
CA LEU A 144 6.02 22.38 1.40
C LEU A 144 7.20 22.87 2.24
N SER A 145 8.08 23.69 1.67
CA SER A 145 9.18 24.31 2.40
C SER A 145 8.68 25.24 3.51
N VAL A 146 7.68 26.09 3.23
CA VAL A 146 7.05 26.96 4.24
C VAL A 146 6.39 26.13 5.35
N TYR A 147 5.69 25.07 4.98
CA TYR A 147 5.07 24.14 5.92
C TYR A 147 6.09 23.48 6.84
N HIS A 148 7.19 22.96 6.28
CA HIS A 148 8.26 22.32 7.06
C HIS A 148 8.95 23.31 7.99
N LYS A 149 9.17 24.58 7.55
CA LYS A 149 9.72 25.63 8.42
C LYS A 149 8.82 25.93 9.59
N ALA A 150 7.51 26.11 9.37
CA ALA A 150 6.56 26.33 10.43
C ALA A 150 6.53 25.18 11.47
N ILE A 151 6.68 23.93 11.01
CA ILE A 151 6.80 22.76 11.88
C ILE A 151 8.09 22.80 12.69
N ALA A 152 9.24 23.06 12.02
CA ALA A 152 10.54 23.10 12.66
C ALA A 152 10.60 24.19 13.74
N GLU A 153 10.09 25.38 13.45
CA GLU A 153 9.98 26.49 14.41
C GLU A 153 9.12 26.12 15.63
N LYS A 154 8.00 25.44 15.39
CA LYS A 154 7.14 24.97 16.49
C LYS A 154 7.83 23.92 17.36
N ILE A 155 8.52 22.96 16.76
CA ILE A 155 9.28 21.93 17.50
C ILE A 155 10.39 22.60 18.33
N ALA A 156 11.10 23.59 17.76
CA ALA A 156 12.18 24.28 18.46
C ALA A 156 11.70 25.11 19.66
N ASN A 157 10.48 25.68 19.57
CA ASN A 157 9.89 26.56 20.57
C ASN A 157 8.84 25.86 21.45
N LEU A 158 8.76 24.52 21.43
CA LEU A 158 7.77 23.79 22.21
C LEU A 158 8.09 23.89 23.70
N ASP A 159 7.19 24.48 24.49
CA ASP A 159 7.26 24.50 25.93
C ASP A 159 6.82 23.13 26.49
N LEU A 160 7.79 22.30 26.84
CA LEU A 160 7.56 20.95 27.36
C LEU A 160 6.88 20.93 28.73
N ALA A 161 7.00 22.03 29.49
CA ALA A 161 6.42 22.11 30.85
C ALA A 161 4.90 22.30 30.83
N ASN A 162 4.39 22.95 29.79
CA ASN A 162 2.96 23.30 29.65
C ASN A 162 2.25 22.45 28.57
N ALA A 163 2.96 21.54 27.90
CA ALA A 163 2.37 20.69 26.90
C ALA A 163 1.50 19.58 27.54
N LEU A 164 0.23 19.52 27.16
CA LEU A 164 -0.62 18.37 27.45
C LEU A 164 -0.02 17.18 26.73
N THR A 165 0.62 16.28 27.49
CA THR A 165 1.24 15.09 26.94
C THR A 165 0.39 13.87 27.21
N GLU A 166 0.02 13.17 26.15
CA GLU A 166 -0.60 11.88 26.20
C GLU A 166 0.46 10.81 25.92
N GLU A 167 0.57 9.81 26.79
CA GLU A 167 1.53 8.72 26.66
C GLU A 167 0.78 7.42 26.38
N ARG A 168 0.91 6.89 25.16
CA ARG A 168 0.29 5.62 24.75
C ARG A 168 1.24 4.84 23.87
N ARG A 169 0.94 3.55 23.70
CA ARG A 169 1.72 2.62 22.89
C ARG A 169 1.21 2.61 21.43
N PHE A 170 2.15 2.76 20.48
CA PHE A 170 1.86 2.83 19.05
C PHE A 170 2.76 1.93 18.22
N TYR A 171 2.24 1.42 17.10
CA TYR A 171 3.05 0.89 16.01
C TYR A 171 3.46 2.01 15.06
N VAL A 172 4.75 2.12 14.78
CA VAL A 172 5.29 3.06 13.79
C VAL A 172 5.40 2.37 12.43
N TYR A 173 4.77 2.95 11.41
CA TYR A 173 4.76 2.40 10.05
C TYR A 173 5.74 3.07 9.12
N LYS A 174 5.90 4.39 9.25
CA LYS A 174 6.74 5.17 8.36
C LYS A 174 7.42 6.29 9.14
N VAL A 175 8.72 6.46 8.87
CA VAL A 175 9.51 7.61 9.33
C VAL A 175 10.11 8.24 8.09
N LYS A 176 9.61 9.42 7.72
CA LYS A 176 10.04 10.18 6.54
C LYS A 176 10.90 11.36 7.00
N PRO A 177 12.18 11.47 6.60
CA PRO A 177 12.98 12.64 6.93
C PRO A 177 12.50 13.86 6.13
N LEU A 178 12.54 15.01 6.76
CA LEU A 178 12.39 16.33 6.16
C LEU A 178 13.52 17.24 6.62
N PHE A 179 13.85 18.23 5.81
CA PHE A 179 15.05 19.02 5.99
C PHE A 179 14.70 20.51 6.06
N VAL A 180 15.16 21.19 7.10
CA VAL A 180 14.93 22.62 7.31
C VAL A 180 16.24 23.26 7.77
N ASP A 181 16.75 24.20 6.99
CA ASP A 181 17.98 24.96 7.27
C ASP A 181 19.18 24.06 7.64
N GLY A 182 19.28 22.91 6.94
CA GLY A 182 20.32 21.89 7.15
C GLY A 182 20.06 20.94 8.33
N ASP A 183 19.00 21.13 9.12
CA ASP A 183 18.58 20.21 10.17
C ASP A 183 17.64 19.12 9.65
N ILE A 184 17.69 17.96 10.32
CA ILE A 184 16.87 16.80 10.00
C ILE A 184 15.73 16.71 11.01
N TYR A 185 14.51 16.68 10.50
CA TYR A 185 13.28 16.40 11.25
C TYR A 185 12.61 15.17 10.63
N TYR A 186 11.60 14.64 11.29
CA TYR A 186 10.90 13.45 10.84
C TYR A 186 9.39 13.64 10.88
N GLU A 187 8.74 13.26 9.80
CA GLU A 187 7.31 12.98 9.75
C GLU A 187 7.11 11.50 10.07
N VAL A 188 6.38 11.20 11.13
CA VAL A 188 6.16 9.84 11.65
C VAL A 188 4.70 9.46 11.49
N THR A 189 4.45 8.37 10.78
CA THR A 189 3.12 7.77 10.64
C THR A 189 2.99 6.59 11.59
N PHE A 190 1.96 6.59 12.43
CA PHE A 190 1.76 5.59 13.47
C PHE A 190 0.27 5.32 13.72
N SER A 191 -0.05 4.24 14.40
CA SER A 191 -1.39 3.95 14.92
C SER A 191 -1.29 3.31 16.30
N LEU A 192 -2.39 3.23 17.03
CA LEU A 192 -2.43 2.49 18.29
C LEU A 192 -1.89 1.07 18.10
N ALA A 193 -1.18 0.54 19.11
CA ALA A 193 -0.59 -0.79 19.09
C ALA A 193 -1.65 -1.86 19.40
N ASN A 194 -2.62 -2.00 18.51
CA ASN A 194 -3.72 -2.95 18.57
C ASN A 194 -3.74 -3.79 17.29
N ASP A 195 -4.09 -5.07 17.38
CA ASP A 195 -4.10 -6.01 16.25
C ASP A 195 -5.19 -5.69 15.20
N ARG A 196 -6.22 -4.94 15.57
CA ARG A 196 -7.37 -4.62 14.72
C ARG A 196 -7.32 -3.26 14.05
N VAL A 197 -6.44 -2.37 14.47
CA VAL A 197 -6.31 -1.03 13.89
C VAL A 197 -6.07 -1.12 12.39
N SER A 198 -6.86 -0.37 11.64
CA SER A 198 -6.83 -0.36 10.20
C SER A 198 -5.77 0.63 9.65
N LYS A 199 -5.47 0.53 8.35
CA LYS A 199 -4.59 1.52 7.67
C LYS A 199 -5.11 2.96 7.79
N PHE A 200 -6.39 3.13 8.09
CA PHE A 200 -7.11 4.39 8.08
C PHE A 200 -7.05 5.11 9.41
N ASP A 201 -6.75 4.36 10.48
CA ASP A 201 -6.57 4.93 11.83
C ASP A 201 -5.14 5.44 12.06
N ARG A 202 -4.36 5.55 11.00
CA ARG A 202 -3.00 6.06 11.07
C ARG A 202 -3.00 7.56 11.26
N LEU A 203 -2.22 7.98 12.22
CA LEU A 203 -1.96 9.38 12.52
C LEU A 203 -0.57 9.79 12.06
N MET A 204 -0.34 11.08 12.03
CA MET A 204 0.93 11.69 11.67
C MET A 204 1.37 12.68 12.75
N ALA A 205 2.62 12.59 13.14
CA ALA A 205 3.27 13.55 14.03
C ALA A 205 4.66 13.90 13.52
N PHE A 206 5.21 14.98 14.09
CA PHE A 206 6.52 15.49 13.73
C PHE A 206 7.48 15.43 14.93
N THR A 207 8.76 15.26 14.65
CA THR A 207 9.79 15.24 15.68
C THR A 207 11.17 15.57 15.12
N LYS A 208 12.10 15.98 16.00
CA LYS A 208 13.53 16.02 15.72
C LYS A 208 14.26 14.74 16.17
N LEU A 209 13.56 13.86 16.89
CA LEU A 209 14.10 12.62 17.42
C LEU A 209 14.11 11.52 16.35
N GLU A 210 15.19 10.75 16.29
CA GLU A 210 15.27 9.57 15.43
C GLU A 210 14.59 8.38 16.11
N LEU A 211 13.52 7.88 15.51
CA LEU A 211 12.75 6.74 16.00
C LEU A 211 13.13 5.44 15.30
N LEU A 212 12.96 4.33 16.01
CA LEU A 212 13.07 2.98 15.47
C LEU A 212 11.69 2.53 14.95
N PRO A 213 11.49 2.30 13.64
CA PRO A 213 10.17 1.99 13.08
C PRO A 213 9.82 0.50 13.12
N ASN A 214 10.52 -0.29 13.91
CA ASN A 214 10.41 -1.75 13.87
C ASN A 214 9.42 -2.31 14.87
N TYR A 215 9.26 -1.64 16.02
CA TYR A 215 8.53 -2.17 17.18
C TYR A 215 7.40 -1.24 17.61
N ALA A 216 6.54 -1.76 18.48
CA ALA A 216 5.67 -0.91 19.24
C ALA A 216 6.52 0.03 20.12
N VAL A 217 6.13 1.30 20.17
CA VAL A 217 6.81 2.36 20.92
C VAL A 217 5.81 3.07 21.82
N LEU A 218 6.24 3.44 22.98
CA LEU A 218 5.55 4.39 23.82
C LEU A 218 5.92 5.80 23.31
N LEU A 219 4.93 6.55 22.85
CA LEU A 219 5.11 7.92 22.37
C LEU A 219 4.50 8.89 23.37
N ARG A 220 5.26 9.94 23.71
CA ARG A 220 4.73 11.10 24.40
C ARG A 220 4.41 12.17 23.38
N LEU A 221 3.10 12.42 23.18
CA LEU A 221 2.57 13.30 22.15
C LEU A 221 2.14 14.63 22.75
N SER A 222 2.43 15.71 22.05
CA SER A 222 1.91 17.04 22.33
C SER A 222 1.15 17.56 21.13
N THR A 223 -0.01 18.20 21.36
CA THR A 223 -0.79 18.88 20.31
C THR A 223 -0.42 20.36 20.29
N THR A 224 -0.11 20.88 19.13
CA THR A 224 0.15 22.31 18.91
C THR A 224 -0.47 22.76 17.59
N GLU A 225 -0.42 24.06 17.30
CA GLU A 225 -0.97 24.62 16.05
C GLU A 225 0.13 25.32 15.28
N ILE A 226 0.10 25.13 13.96
CA ILE A 226 0.90 25.92 13.00
C ILE A 226 -0.05 26.76 12.15
N ASN A 227 0.43 27.86 11.60
CA ASN A 227 -0.30 28.65 10.63
C ASN A 227 0.21 28.31 9.22
N VAL A 228 -0.66 27.78 8.39
CA VAL A 228 -0.37 27.44 7.00
C VAL A 228 -1.46 28.07 6.13
N PHE A 229 -1.06 28.83 5.13
CA PHE A 229 -1.99 29.58 4.25
C PHE A 229 -2.99 30.49 5.00
N GLY A 230 -2.59 31.04 6.17
CA GLY A 230 -3.48 31.88 6.98
C GLY A 230 -4.49 31.10 7.83
N VAL A 231 -4.49 29.77 7.79
CA VAL A 231 -5.36 28.91 8.59
C VAL A 231 -4.56 28.20 9.68
N LYS A 232 -5.11 28.15 10.88
CA LYS A 232 -4.53 27.40 12.00
C LYS A 232 -4.78 25.92 11.81
N MET A 233 -3.72 25.14 11.77
CA MET A 233 -3.78 23.70 11.62
C MET A 233 -3.20 23.02 12.87
N PRO A 234 -3.96 22.14 13.53
CA PRO A 234 -3.43 21.36 14.65
C PRO A 234 -2.46 20.28 14.12
N ILE A 235 -1.30 20.21 14.76
CA ILE A 235 -0.30 19.17 14.51
C ILE A 235 0.03 18.42 15.80
N LEU A 236 0.46 17.17 15.64
CA LEU A 236 1.04 16.36 16.72
C LEU A 236 2.54 16.45 16.66
N VAL A 237 3.18 16.58 17.83
CA VAL A 237 4.63 16.56 18.00
C VAL A 237 4.99 15.43 18.94
N ILE A 238 5.94 14.58 18.54
CA ILE A 238 6.53 13.56 19.41
C ILE A 238 7.63 14.24 20.21
N VAL A 239 7.42 14.31 21.51
CA VAL A 239 8.29 14.96 22.47
C VAL A 239 9.33 13.99 23.02
N ASP A 240 8.92 12.73 23.20
CA ASP A 240 9.76 11.66 23.70
C ASP A 240 9.25 10.32 23.22
N TRP A 241 10.10 9.30 23.19
CA TRP A 241 9.72 7.96 22.80
C TRP A 241 10.59 6.88 23.44
N LYS A 242 10.02 5.71 23.59
CA LYS A 242 10.71 4.54 24.11
C LYS A 242 10.17 3.28 23.42
N VAL A 243 11.06 2.32 23.11
CA VAL A 243 10.63 1.00 22.64
C VAL A 243 9.77 0.33 23.73
N SER A 244 8.64 -0.19 23.33
CA SER A 244 7.69 -0.85 24.23
C SER A 244 6.99 -1.98 23.48
N ILE A 245 7.72 -3.06 23.19
CA ILE A 245 7.19 -4.28 22.56
C ILE A 245 6.12 -4.85 23.50
N ARG A 246 4.95 -5.23 22.99
CA ARG A 246 3.88 -5.79 23.81
C ARG A 246 4.31 -7.14 24.41
N THR A 247 3.93 -7.41 25.65
CA THR A 247 4.27 -8.70 26.30
C THR A 247 3.64 -9.88 25.57
N CYS A 248 2.42 -9.70 25.01
CA CYS A 248 1.76 -10.72 24.20
C CYS A 248 2.56 -11.10 22.93
N GLU A 249 3.36 -10.18 22.37
CA GLU A 249 4.22 -10.45 21.20
C GLU A 249 5.35 -11.41 21.58
N PHE A 250 6.00 -11.21 22.75
CA PHE A 250 6.99 -12.16 23.25
C PHE A 250 6.37 -13.50 23.64
N LYS A 251 5.18 -13.49 24.23
CA LYS A 251 4.42 -14.72 24.56
C LYS A 251 4.13 -15.53 23.30
N ASN A 252 3.65 -14.90 22.24
CA ASN A 252 3.36 -15.59 20.99
C ASN A 252 4.64 -16.02 20.25
N LEU A 253 5.71 -15.26 20.32
CA LEU A 253 7.02 -15.70 19.83
C LEU A 253 7.54 -16.91 20.64
N GLY A 254 7.37 -16.90 21.98
CA GLY A 254 7.65 -18.04 22.84
C GLY A 254 6.89 -19.29 22.41
N LYS A 255 5.58 -19.18 22.11
CA LYS A 255 4.80 -20.31 21.57
C LYS A 255 5.38 -20.85 20.27
N VAL A 256 5.84 -19.99 19.37
CA VAL A 256 6.51 -20.43 18.12
C VAL A 256 7.76 -21.27 18.42
N LEU A 257 8.48 -20.94 19.47
CA LEU A 257 9.71 -21.64 19.91
C LEU A 257 9.43 -22.85 20.84
N GLY A 258 8.19 -23.09 21.23
CA GLY A 258 7.82 -24.09 22.23
C GLY A 258 8.25 -23.72 23.66
N ILE A 259 8.36 -22.43 23.94
CA ILE A 259 8.72 -21.87 25.25
C ILE A 259 7.48 -21.29 25.89
N ASP A 260 7.18 -21.71 27.12
CA ASP A 260 6.13 -21.09 27.91
C ASP A 260 6.62 -19.73 28.45
N TYR A 261 6.06 -18.66 27.91
CA TYR A 261 6.38 -17.29 28.30
C TYR A 261 5.20 -16.67 29.07
N PRO A 262 5.39 -16.30 30.34
CA PRO A 262 4.32 -15.65 31.10
C PRO A 262 4.06 -14.24 30.61
N ASP A 263 2.79 -13.83 30.62
CA ASP A 263 2.37 -12.49 30.20
C ASP A 263 2.64 -11.48 31.31
N LEU A 264 3.90 -11.23 31.60
CA LEU A 264 4.32 -10.40 32.74
C LEU A 264 5.46 -9.46 32.32
N ARG A 265 5.34 -8.21 32.71
CA ARG A 265 6.45 -7.27 32.71
C ARG A 265 7.47 -7.64 33.79
N THR A 266 8.68 -7.91 33.36
CA THR A 266 9.78 -8.27 34.26
C THR A 266 10.89 -7.22 34.16
N LYS A 267 11.79 -7.17 35.15
CA LYS A 267 12.96 -6.29 35.12
C LYS A 267 13.85 -6.53 33.90
N GLU A 268 13.94 -7.78 33.46
CA GLU A 268 14.65 -8.17 32.25
C GLU A 268 14.00 -7.57 30.99
N TYR A 269 12.68 -7.59 30.92
CA TYR A 269 11.91 -6.93 29.85
C TYR A 269 12.18 -5.42 29.82
N ASP A 270 12.09 -4.73 30.95
CA ASP A 270 12.33 -3.28 31.03
C ASP A 270 13.77 -2.92 30.60
N ASN A 271 14.75 -3.74 31.01
CA ASN A 271 16.13 -3.57 30.62
C ASN A 271 16.31 -3.75 29.10
N LEU A 272 15.59 -4.71 28.49
CA LEU A 272 15.59 -4.89 27.04
C LEU A 272 14.99 -3.67 26.33
N MET A 273 13.83 -3.17 26.78
CA MET A 273 13.21 -1.97 26.17
C MET A 273 14.15 -0.76 26.24
N ASN A 274 14.81 -0.55 27.38
CA ASN A 274 15.83 0.50 27.52
C ASN A 274 17.00 0.28 26.56
N TYR A 275 17.52 -0.96 26.49
CA TYR A 275 18.62 -1.28 25.59
C TYR A 275 18.29 -1.02 24.12
N LEU A 276 17.09 -1.43 23.67
CA LEU A 276 16.64 -1.21 22.28
C LEU A 276 16.43 0.29 21.99
N THR A 277 15.93 1.04 22.96
CA THR A 277 15.76 2.50 22.84
C THR A 277 17.11 3.21 22.70
N ASP A 278 18.08 2.87 23.56
CA ASP A 278 19.39 3.50 23.59
C ASP A 278 20.25 3.11 22.39
N SER A 279 20.30 1.79 22.08
CA SER A 279 21.14 1.25 21.00
C SER A 279 20.51 1.42 19.63
N ARG A 280 19.18 1.54 19.56
CA ARG A 280 18.38 1.52 18.30
C ARG A 280 18.63 0.27 17.47
N CYS A 281 19.16 -0.81 18.05
CA CYS A 281 19.33 -2.09 17.39
C CYS A 281 18.00 -2.85 17.26
N SER A 282 17.83 -3.58 16.17
CA SER A 282 16.73 -4.53 16.06
C SER A 282 17.08 -5.84 16.79
N LEU A 283 16.06 -6.60 17.19
CA LEU A 283 16.27 -7.95 17.76
C LEU A 283 16.91 -8.89 16.74
N ALA A 284 16.63 -8.70 15.44
CA ALA A 284 17.27 -9.46 14.38
C ALA A 284 18.80 -9.22 14.34
N GLU A 285 19.25 -7.96 14.51
CA GLU A 285 20.67 -7.64 14.62
C GLU A 285 21.31 -8.18 15.89
N ILE A 286 20.56 -8.23 16.98
CA ILE A 286 21.03 -8.75 18.28
C ILE A 286 21.28 -10.27 18.21
N VAL A 287 20.38 -11.02 17.60
CA VAL A 287 20.55 -12.48 17.44
C VAL A 287 21.64 -12.87 16.42
N ASP A 288 22.08 -11.93 15.59
CA ASP A 288 23.22 -12.10 14.68
C ASP A 288 24.58 -11.80 15.31
N LEU A 289 24.64 -11.35 16.55
CA LEU A 289 25.90 -11.10 17.24
C LEU A 289 26.68 -12.42 17.43
N ASP A 290 27.99 -12.31 17.43
CA ASP A 290 28.84 -13.41 17.85
C ASP A 290 28.55 -13.78 19.33
N GLU A 291 28.88 -15.02 19.71
CA GLU A 291 28.57 -15.57 21.04
C GLU A 291 29.07 -14.66 22.18
N ALA A 292 30.25 -14.10 22.09
CA ALA A 292 30.84 -13.28 23.17
C ALA A 292 30.05 -11.97 23.36
N ARG A 293 29.71 -11.30 22.25
CA ARG A 293 28.92 -10.06 22.28
C ARG A 293 27.47 -10.34 22.68
N PHE A 294 26.90 -11.43 22.21
CA PHE A 294 25.55 -11.86 22.59
C PHE A 294 25.46 -12.18 24.09
N MET A 295 26.44 -12.86 24.65
CA MET A 295 26.51 -13.12 26.11
C MET A 295 26.64 -11.81 26.90
N THR A 296 27.46 -10.87 26.42
CA THR A 296 27.58 -9.55 27.06
C THR A 296 26.25 -8.81 27.07
N PHE A 297 25.51 -8.85 25.96
CA PHE A 297 24.15 -8.31 25.86
C PHE A 297 23.19 -8.98 26.84
N LEU A 298 23.15 -10.33 26.89
CA LEU A 298 22.31 -11.07 27.84
C LEU A 298 22.60 -10.68 29.28
N HIS A 299 23.87 -10.60 29.70
CA HIS A 299 24.24 -10.15 31.04
C HIS A 299 23.72 -8.74 31.33
N ARG A 300 23.75 -7.84 30.35
CA ARG A 300 23.25 -6.47 30.52
C ARG A 300 21.74 -6.43 30.76
N ILE A 301 20.95 -7.14 29.96
CA ILE A 301 19.49 -7.15 30.15
C ILE A 301 19.04 -7.90 31.40
N GLN A 302 19.81 -8.87 31.83
CA GLN A 302 19.53 -9.68 33.04
C GLN A 302 19.87 -8.95 34.37
N ARG A 303 20.54 -7.80 34.31
CA ARG A 303 21.00 -7.10 35.52
C ARG A 303 19.86 -6.66 36.41
N GLY A 304 19.94 -7.06 37.70
CA GLY A 304 18.95 -6.69 38.72
C GLY A 304 17.62 -7.46 38.65
N GLY A 305 17.44 -8.39 37.69
CA GLY A 305 16.26 -9.26 37.58
C GLY A 305 16.53 -10.71 38.00
N LYS A 306 15.52 -11.38 38.51
CA LYS A 306 15.57 -12.81 38.86
C LYS A 306 15.04 -13.71 37.73
N THR A 307 14.19 -13.16 36.86
CA THR A 307 13.56 -13.89 35.77
C THR A 307 14.46 -13.95 34.54
N ARG A 308 14.31 -14.99 33.72
CA ARG A 308 15.12 -15.24 32.49
C ARG A 308 14.28 -15.56 31.28
N TYR A 309 13.02 -15.10 31.23
CA TYR A 309 12.09 -15.44 30.14
C TYR A 309 12.50 -14.84 28.80
N VAL A 310 12.80 -13.54 28.77
CA VAL A 310 13.25 -12.83 27.55
C VAL A 310 14.58 -13.40 27.06
N SER A 311 15.52 -13.62 27.97
CA SER A 311 16.82 -14.24 27.65
C SER A 311 16.68 -15.62 27.06
N MET A 312 15.74 -16.45 27.56
CA MET A 312 15.48 -17.79 27.04
C MET A 312 14.99 -17.75 25.59
N VAL A 313 14.02 -16.85 25.31
CA VAL A 313 13.47 -16.68 23.97
C VAL A 313 14.58 -16.20 23.02
N LEU A 314 15.32 -15.17 23.38
CA LEU A 314 16.38 -14.60 22.52
C LEU A 314 17.55 -15.57 22.35
N ARG A 315 17.94 -16.32 23.39
CA ARG A 315 18.98 -17.36 23.29
C ARG A 315 18.56 -18.45 22.30
N ARG A 316 17.32 -18.94 22.41
CA ARG A 316 16.83 -19.96 21.48
C ARG A 316 16.78 -19.44 20.04
N CYS A 317 16.41 -18.17 19.83
CA CYS A 317 16.46 -17.56 18.51
C CYS A 317 17.90 -17.46 18.01
N HIS A 318 18.84 -17.01 18.84
CA HIS A 318 20.26 -16.88 18.51
C HIS A 318 20.86 -18.25 18.07
N ASP A 319 20.59 -19.32 18.84
CA ASP A 319 21.08 -20.66 18.49
C ASP A 319 20.56 -21.15 17.14
N ILE A 320 19.26 -20.95 16.86
CA ILE A 320 18.65 -21.35 15.57
C ILE A 320 19.20 -20.52 14.41
N VAL A 321 19.35 -19.22 14.62
CA VAL A 321 19.79 -18.27 13.59
C VAL A 321 21.28 -18.46 13.26
N THR A 322 22.15 -18.59 14.27
CA THR A 322 23.60 -18.76 14.07
C THR A 322 23.96 -20.11 13.46
N GLU A 323 23.21 -21.16 13.81
CA GLU A 323 23.37 -22.48 13.22
C GLU A 323 22.64 -22.65 11.86
N ASN A 324 21.96 -21.61 11.40
CA ASN A 324 21.19 -21.61 10.15
C ASN A 324 20.22 -22.80 10.02
N ARG A 325 19.55 -23.12 11.12
CA ARG A 325 18.55 -24.21 11.15
C ARG A 325 17.30 -23.86 10.34
N PRO A 326 16.50 -24.85 9.88
CA PRO A 326 15.20 -24.60 9.28
C PRO A 326 14.32 -23.74 10.20
N GLY A 327 13.65 -22.71 9.63
CA GLY A 327 12.88 -21.71 10.36
C GLY A 327 13.67 -20.45 10.76
N SER A 328 14.99 -20.44 10.58
CA SER A 328 15.85 -19.31 10.94
C SER A 328 15.47 -18.02 10.21
N THR A 329 15.13 -18.11 8.93
CA THR A 329 14.73 -16.96 8.10
C THR A 329 13.41 -16.36 8.59
N ILE A 330 12.45 -17.21 8.94
CA ILE A 330 11.17 -16.76 9.52
C ILE A 330 11.42 -16.04 10.85
N LEU A 331 12.22 -16.64 11.75
CA LEU A 331 12.54 -16.04 13.04
C LEU A 331 13.23 -14.68 12.90
N ARG A 332 14.19 -14.52 11.97
CA ARG A 332 14.83 -13.23 11.68
C ARG A 332 13.80 -12.15 11.35
N TYR A 333 12.85 -12.49 10.48
CA TYR A 333 11.80 -11.56 10.09
C TYR A 333 10.83 -11.24 11.23
N LEU A 334 10.39 -12.25 11.99
CA LEU A 334 9.53 -12.05 13.16
C LEU A 334 10.20 -11.18 14.21
N LEU A 335 11.51 -11.39 14.48
CA LEU A 335 12.31 -10.56 15.39
C LEU A 335 12.51 -9.12 14.87
N LEU A 336 12.57 -8.92 13.55
CA LEU A 336 12.65 -7.58 12.99
C LEU A 336 11.37 -6.78 13.25
N ARG A 337 10.20 -7.40 13.15
CA ARG A 337 8.92 -6.71 13.18
C ARG A 337 8.15 -6.85 14.49
N MET A 338 8.36 -7.93 15.27
CA MET A 338 7.65 -8.21 16.54
C MET A 338 6.19 -7.74 16.53
N ASN A 339 5.46 -8.09 15.46
CA ASN A 339 4.06 -7.71 15.30
C ASN A 339 3.17 -8.91 15.63
N ASN A 340 2.28 -8.75 16.60
CA ASN A 340 1.44 -9.82 17.12
C ASN A 340 0.62 -10.53 16.04
N LYS A 341 -0.03 -9.78 15.15
CA LYS A 341 -0.84 -10.33 14.05
C LYS A 341 -0.03 -11.20 13.09
N ILE A 342 1.20 -10.76 12.77
CA ILE A 342 2.11 -11.52 11.91
C ILE A 342 2.52 -12.81 12.61
N ILE A 343 2.95 -12.76 13.88
CA ILE A 343 3.41 -13.91 14.65
C ILE A 343 2.27 -14.94 14.78
N LYS A 344 1.08 -14.52 15.20
CA LYS A 344 -0.11 -15.38 15.33
C LYS A 344 -0.48 -16.09 14.01
N SER A 345 -0.36 -15.40 12.88
CA SER A 345 -0.66 -15.99 11.57
C SER A 345 0.30 -17.13 11.19
N GLN A 346 1.53 -17.13 11.71
CA GLN A 346 2.51 -18.19 11.44
C GLN A 346 2.42 -19.34 12.45
N TYR A 347 1.86 -19.12 13.63
CA TYR A 347 1.79 -20.12 14.70
C TYR A 347 0.84 -21.29 14.35
N ARG A 348 1.23 -22.51 14.80
CA ARG A 348 0.39 -23.73 14.82
C ARG A 348 0.67 -24.50 16.10
N PRO A 349 -0.38 -25.15 16.69
CA PRO A 349 -0.24 -25.86 17.97
C PRO A 349 0.61 -27.15 17.88
N THR A 350 1.02 -27.57 16.68
CA THR A 350 1.85 -28.76 16.47
C THR A 350 3.20 -28.37 15.88
N PRO A 351 4.30 -28.95 16.36
CA PRO A 351 5.62 -28.65 15.84
C PRO A 351 5.77 -29.13 14.38
N CYS A 352 6.49 -28.36 13.58
CA CYS A 352 6.74 -28.65 12.17
C CYS A 352 8.18 -29.16 11.98
N GLN A 353 8.37 -30.47 11.77
CA GLN A 353 9.68 -31.08 11.53
C GLN A 353 10.45 -30.41 10.39
N GLN A 354 9.72 -29.97 9.33
CA GLN A 354 10.33 -29.33 8.18
C GLN A 354 10.84 -27.90 8.46
N LEU A 355 10.47 -27.35 9.59
CA LEU A 355 10.90 -26.03 10.09
C LEU A 355 11.60 -26.15 11.45
N GLY A 356 12.39 -27.23 11.65
CA GLY A 356 13.23 -27.42 12.82
C GLY A 356 12.45 -27.63 14.11
N ASP A 357 11.31 -28.29 14.03
CA ASP A 357 10.37 -28.54 15.15
C ASP A 357 9.80 -27.28 15.81
N LEU A 358 9.89 -26.14 15.12
CA LEU A 358 9.19 -24.92 15.53
C LEU A 358 7.68 -25.07 15.34
N TYR A 359 6.91 -24.39 16.19
CA TYR A 359 5.44 -24.36 16.13
C TYR A 359 4.94 -23.41 15.05
N LEU A 360 5.40 -23.61 13.82
CA LEU A 360 5.11 -22.82 12.64
C LEU A 360 4.26 -23.61 11.64
N THR A 361 3.42 -22.90 10.91
CA THR A 361 2.67 -23.49 9.81
C THR A 361 3.61 -23.92 8.67
N VAL A 362 3.40 -25.12 8.13
CA VAL A 362 4.15 -25.61 6.96
C VAL A 362 4.00 -24.69 5.74
N LYS A 363 2.94 -23.90 5.67
CA LYS A 363 2.70 -22.90 4.62
C LYS A 363 3.76 -21.79 4.60
N ALA A 364 4.48 -21.55 5.69
CA ALA A 364 5.58 -20.59 5.76
C ALA A 364 6.92 -21.12 5.24
N LYS A 365 7.02 -22.42 4.92
CA LYS A 365 8.27 -23.05 4.42
C LYS A 365 8.80 -22.44 3.11
N PRO A 366 7.97 -22.05 2.12
CA PRO A 366 8.48 -21.37 0.93
C PRO A 366 9.24 -20.09 1.28
N PHE A 367 8.71 -19.28 2.20
CA PHE A 367 9.36 -18.08 2.68
C PHE A 367 10.69 -18.41 3.41
N ASP A 368 10.73 -19.42 4.25
CA ASP A 368 11.96 -19.79 4.97
C ASP A 368 13.11 -20.11 4.01
N ARG A 369 12.81 -20.72 2.88
CA ARG A 369 13.79 -21.10 1.86
C ARG A 369 14.14 -20.00 0.87
N MET A 370 13.12 -19.19 0.49
CA MET A 370 13.20 -18.23 -0.60
C MET A 370 12.45 -16.94 -0.21
N PRO A 371 12.93 -16.19 0.80
CA PRO A 371 12.20 -15.08 1.44
C PRO A 371 11.94 -13.90 0.50
N PHE A 372 12.80 -13.69 -0.50
CA PHE A 372 12.63 -12.55 -1.41
C PHE A 372 11.59 -12.79 -2.51
N SER A 373 11.15 -14.04 -2.71
CA SER A 373 10.16 -14.40 -3.74
C SER A 373 8.84 -14.96 -3.21
N PHE A 374 8.78 -15.33 -1.93
CA PHE A 374 7.57 -15.84 -1.29
C PHE A 374 7.16 -15.00 -0.08
N SER A 375 5.85 -14.96 0.17
CA SER A 375 5.28 -14.24 1.31
C SER A 375 5.08 -15.16 2.51
N LEU A 376 4.97 -14.57 3.69
CA LEU A 376 4.45 -15.21 4.89
C LEU A 376 2.92 -15.35 4.81
N VAL A 377 2.35 -16.20 5.64
CA VAL A 377 0.90 -16.38 5.70
C VAL A 377 0.24 -15.07 6.14
N ASN A 378 -0.71 -14.59 5.35
CA ASN A 378 -1.43 -13.33 5.55
C ASN A 378 -0.53 -12.07 5.67
N HIS A 379 0.71 -12.15 5.19
CA HIS A 379 1.63 -11.01 5.24
C HIS A 379 2.63 -11.06 4.09
N ASN A 380 2.69 -9.97 3.32
CA ASN A 380 3.68 -9.78 2.27
C ASN A 380 4.76 -8.80 2.76
N PRO A 381 6.00 -9.26 3.05
CA PRO A 381 7.07 -8.42 3.54
C PRO A 381 7.51 -7.39 2.50
N LEU A 382 7.75 -6.15 2.96
CA LEU A 382 8.39 -5.12 2.14
C LEU A 382 9.85 -5.51 1.86
N LEU A 383 10.35 -5.17 0.67
CA LEU A 383 11.75 -5.44 0.32
C LEU A 383 12.73 -4.84 1.34
N GLY A 384 12.48 -3.60 1.78
CA GLY A 384 13.32 -2.95 2.78
C GLY A 384 13.40 -3.70 4.11
N ASP A 385 12.31 -4.35 4.54
CA ASP A 385 12.29 -5.17 5.76
C ASP A 385 13.06 -6.49 5.56
N LEU A 386 12.88 -7.11 4.39
CA LEU A 386 13.64 -8.34 4.06
C LEU A 386 15.15 -8.07 4.07
N LEU A 387 15.57 -6.94 3.47
CA LEU A 387 16.97 -6.54 3.43
C LEU A 387 17.54 -6.17 4.80
N ALA A 388 16.70 -5.68 5.72
CA ALA A 388 17.09 -5.41 7.10
C ALA A 388 17.20 -6.68 7.96
N ALA A 389 16.48 -7.75 7.60
CA ALA A 389 16.44 -9.00 8.38
C ALA A 389 17.34 -10.11 7.82
N ILE A 390 17.55 -10.14 6.51
CA ILE A 390 18.10 -11.30 5.80
C ILE A 390 19.29 -10.86 4.93
N PRO A 391 20.44 -11.50 5.02
CA PRO A 391 21.57 -11.22 4.15
C PRO A 391 21.24 -11.46 2.67
N ILE A 392 21.67 -10.58 1.79
CA ILE A 392 21.37 -10.63 0.33
C ILE A 392 22.16 -11.72 -0.38
N SER A 393 23.34 -12.03 0.11
CA SER A 393 24.26 -12.96 -0.57
C SER A 393 23.61 -14.30 -0.87
N GLY A 394 23.59 -14.69 -2.15
CA GLY A 394 22.99 -15.93 -2.62
C GLY A 394 21.48 -15.86 -2.92
N HIS A 395 20.86 -14.68 -2.81
CA HIS A 395 19.44 -14.46 -3.08
C HIS A 395 19.17 -13.70 -4.40
N GLU A 396 20.19 -13.45 -5.21
CA GLU A 396 20.06 -12.77 -6.50
C GLU A 396 19.00 -13.42 -7.42
N PRO A 397 18.92 -14.80 -7.51
CA PRO A 397 17.86 -15.46 -8.27
C PRO A 397 16.45 -15.12 -7.82
N GLU A 398 16.24 -14.98 -6.51
CA GLU A 398 14.95 -14.62 -5.92
C GLU A 398 14.59 -13.16 -6.18
N LEU A 399 15.58 -12.27 -6.18
CA LEU A 399 15.39 -10.85 -6.49
C LEU A 399 15.01 -10.67 -7.96
N LEU A 400 15.55 -11.45 -8.88
CA LEU A 400 15.07 -11.50 -10.27
C LEU A 400 13.61 -11.94 -10.32
N ALA A 401 13.25 -13.04 -9.64
CA ALA A 401 11.86 -13.50 -9.56
C ALA A 401 10.93 -12.41 -9.01
N ARG A 402 11.32 -11.74 -7.92
CA ARG A 402 10.55 -10.63 -7.34
C ARG A 402 10.37 -9.49 -8.33
N ARG A 403 11.38 -9.16 -9.14
CA ARG A 403 11.26 -8.14 -10.19
C ARG A 403 10.19 -8.52 -11.21
N LEU A 404 10.17 -9.78 -11.65
CA LEU A 404 9.18 -10.27 -12.61
C LEU A 404 7.76 -10.29 -12.00
N ILE A 405 7.64 -10.72 -10.74
CA ILE A 405 6.38 -10.69 -9.98
C ILE A 405 5.86 -9.25 -9.87
N ASN A 406 6.72 -8.31 -9.48
CA ASN A 406 6.34 -6.90 -9.35
C ASN A 406 5.92 -6.29 -10.69
N ASN A 407 6.58 -6.64 -11.80
CA ASN A 407 6.15 -6.21 -13.14
C ASN A 407 4.76 -6.74 -13.50
N ALA A 408 4.47 -7.99 -13.16
CA ALA A 408 3.13 -8.54 -13.39
C ALA A 408 2.08 -7.85 -12.48
N GLU A 409 2.34 -7.79 -11.18
CA GLU A 409 1.34 -7.35 -10.19
C GLU A 409 1.13 -5.83 -10.15
N HIS A 410 2.17 -5.02 -10.40
CA HIS A 410 2.05 -3.57 -10.33
C HIS A 410 1.92 -2.90 -11.70
N ASN A 411 2.58 -3.46 -12.74
CA ASN A 411 2.55 -2.89 -14.08
C ASN A 411 1.55 -3.61 -15.01
N GLY A 412 0.87 -4.66 -14.54
CA GLY A 412 -0.09 -5.42 -15.33
C GLY A 412 0.54 -6.19 -16.52
N THR A 413 1.85 -6.44 -16.52
CA THR A 413 2.62 -6.98 -17.64
C THR A 413 3.07 -8.41 -17.35
N ILE A 414 2.58 -9.40 -18.11
CA ILE A 414 3.01 -10.80 -17.95
C ILE A 414 4.46 -10.98 -18.37
N TYR A 415 4.83 -10.43 -19.54
CA TYR A 415 6.13 -10.67 -20.19
C TYR A 415 7.06 -9.48 -20.01
N THR A 416 8.10 -9.65 -19.20
CA THR A 416 9.13 -8.64 -18.93
C THR A 416 10.24 -8.74 -19.99
N PRO A 417 10.55 -7.68 -20.76
CA PRO A 417 11.70 -7.68 -21.66
C PRO A 417 13.01 -7.89 -20.88
N LYS A 418 13.94 -8.64 -21.43
CA LYS A 418 15.28 -8.83 -20.83
C LYS A 418 16.03 -7.53 -20.60
N GLU A 419 15.78 -6.51 -21.42
CA GLU A 419 16.36 -5.17 -21.29
C GLU A 419 16.01 -4.51 -19.95
N GLU A 420 14.78 -4.72 -19.46
CA GLU A 420 14.32 -4.17 -18.17
C GLU A 420 14.98 -4.81 -16.96
N VAL A 421 15.62 -5.95 -17.13
CA VAL A 421 16.36 -6.68 -16.09
C VAL A 421 17.85 -6.78 -16.39
N ALA A 422 18.37 -5.94 -17.29
CA ALA A 422 19.78 -5.90 -17.68
C ALA A 422 20.75 -5.55 -16.52
N ALA A 423 20.23 -5.01 -15.42
CA ALA A 423 20.98 -4.78 -14.20
C ALA A 423 21.41 -6.07 -13.49
N PHE A 424 20.75 -7.21 -13.79
CA PHE A 424 21.13 -8.52 -13.31
C PHE A 424 22.16 -9.14 -14.25
N THR A 425 23.26 -9.59 -13.68
CA THR A 425 24.27 -10.33 -14.47
C THR A 425 23.75 -11.74 -14.76
N ASP A 426 23.78 -12.16 -16.02
CA ASP A 426 23.40 -13.52 -16.46
C ASP A 426 22.01 -13.97 -16.00
N VAL A 427 20.98 -13.28 -16.49
CA VAL A 427 19.57 -13.55 -16.13
C VAL A 427 19.14 -14.99 -16.43
N THR A 428 19.73 -15.66 -17.42
CA THR A 428 19.39 -17.05 -17.78
C THR A 428 19.91 -18.02 -16.72
N SER A 429 21.13 -17.81 -16.21
CA SER A 429 21.67 -18.60 -15.11
C SER A 429 20.89 -18.37 -13.83
N LEU A 430 20.58 -17.10 -13.50
CA LEU A 430 19.78 -16.78 -12.32
C LEU A 430 18.37 -17.40 -12.36
N ALA A 431 17.73 -17.40 -13.53
CA ALA A 431 16.42 -18.04 -13.71
C ALA A 431 16.50 -19.56 -13.53
N SER A 432 17.57 -20.19 -14.06
CA SER A 432 17.82 -21.62 -13.87
C SER A 432 18.07 -21.96 -12.39
N ASP A 433 18.89 -21.16 -11.70
CA ASP A 433 19.19 -21.35 -10.28
C ASP A 433 17.95 -21.18 -9.41
N TYR A 434 17.13 -20.18 -9.72
CA TYR A 434 15.83 -19.98 -9.06
C TYR A 434 14.95 -21.22 -9.23
N ASN A 435 14.79 -21.70 -10.47
CA ASN A 435 13.95 -22.83 -10.80
C ASN A 435 14.40 -24.13 -10.13
N ASN A 436 15.72 -24.33 -9.99
CA ASN A 436 16.29 -25.50 -9.30
C ASN A 436 16.04 -25.49 -7.80
N ARG A 437 15.88 -24.32 -7.18
CA ARG A 437 15.56 -24.18 -5.76
C ARG A 437 14.08 -24.39 -5.44
N LEU A 438 13.19 -24.28 -6.46
CA LEU A 438 11.75 -24.42 -6.27
C LEU A 438 11.38 -25.84 -5.83
N TYR A 439 10.53 -25.91 -4.83
CA TYR A 439 9.90 -27.15 -4.45
C TYR A 439 8.99 -27.66 -5.58
N HIS A 440 8.93 -28.98 -5.81
CA HIS A 440 8.17 -29.56 -6.91
C HIS A 440 6.69 -29.15 -6.95
N LYS A 441 6.07 -28.82 -5.81
CA LYS A 441 4.68 -28.31 -5.75
C LYS A 441 4.55 -26.83 -6.08
N HIS A 442 5.67 -26.09 -6.18
CA HIS A 442 5.67 -24.65 -6.49
C HIS A 442 6.13 -24.37 -7.93
N GLN A 443 6.02 -25.36 -8.82
CA GLN A 443 6.43 -25.20 -10.21
C GLN A 443 5.62 -24.16 -10.99
N HIS A 444 4.48 -23.75 -10.49
CA HIS A 444 3.71 -22.62 -11.00
C HIS A 444 4.46 -21.27 -10.87
N ALA A 445 5.37 -21.16 -9.89
CA ALA A 445 6.18 -19.96 -9.68
C ALA A 445 7.48 -19.92 -10.49
N ARG A 446 7.72 -20.88 -11.42
CA ARG A 446 8.91 -20.91 -12.27
C ARG A 446 9.05 -19.64 -13.09
N ILE A 447 10.29 -19.21 -13.28
CA ILE A 447 10.67 -18.26 -14.32
C ILE A 447 10.79 -19.02 -15.61
N GLU A 448 10.09 -18.59 -16.62
CA GLU A 448 10.19 -19.11 -17.99
C GLU A 448 10.68 -18.02 -18.95
N GLU A 449 11.23 -18.45 -20.07
CA GLU A 449 11.75 -17.58 -21.10
C GLU A 449 11.05 -17.88 -22.44
N PHE A 450 10.66 -16.81 -23.13
CA PHE A 450 10.18 -16.90 -24.50
C PHE A 450 10.75 -15.74 -25.32
N LYS A 451 11.61 -16.04 -26.29
CA LYS A 451 12.38 -15.06 -27.08
C LYS A 451 13.14 -14.11 -26.12
N ASP A 452 12.88 -12.80 -26.22
CA ASP A 452 13.54 -11.79 -25.41
C ASP A 452 12.74 -11.41 -24.13
N PHE A 453 11.82 -12.28 -23.69
CA PHE A 453 10.98 -12.05 -22.53
C PHE A 453 11.17 -13.10 -21.46
N LEU A 454 11.12 -12.64 -20.20
CA LEU A 454 11.04 -13.47 -19.01
C LEU A 454 9.67 -13.29 -18.36
N TYR A 455 9.14 -14.34 -17.74
CA TYR A 455 7.85 -14.27 -17.06
C TYR A 455 7.72 -15.38 -16.01
N ILE A 456 6.77 -15.19 -15.09
CA ILE A 456 6.40 -16.21 -14.11
C ILE A 456 5.25 -17.05 -14.69
N ARG A 457 5.44 -18.34 -14.74
CA ARG A 457 4.54 -19.32 -15.40
C ARG A 457 3.08 -19.17 -15.00
N GLN A 458 2.78 -19.01 -13.71
CA GLN A 458 1.39 -18.94 -13.20
C GLN A 458 0.57 -17.81 -13.82
N TYR A 459 1.17 -16.65 -14.08
CA TYR A 459 0.42 -15.52 -14.62
C TYR A 459 -0.01 -15.77 -16.07
N GLU A 460 0.82 -16.40 -16.84
CA GLU A 460 0.50 -16.84 -18.21
C GLU A 460 -0.57 -17.96 -18.20
N GLU A 461 -0.37 -18.99 -17.37
CA GLU A 461 -1.29 -20.14 -17.27
C GLU A 461 -2.70 -19.70 -16.84
N HIS A 462 -2.82 -18.77 -15.91
CA HIS A 462 -4.14 -18.27 -15.49
C HIS A 462 -4.88 -17.62 -16.66
N VAL A 463 -4.22 -16.72 -17.40
CA VAL A 463 -4.85 -16.04 -18.55
C VAL A 463 -5.21 -17.05 -19.64
N HIS A 464 -4.30 -17.95 -20.00
CA HIS A 464 -4.55 -18.99 -20.99
C HIS A 464 -5.79 -19.84 -20.61
N ARG A 465 -5.87 -20.33 -19.36
CA ARG A 465 -7.00 -21.14 -18.89
C ARG A 465 -8.31 -20.35 -18.89
N ILE A 466 -8.31 -19.07 -18.46
CA ILE A 466 -9.49 -18.20 -18.52
C ILE A 466 -9.99 -18.08 -19.95
N LEU A 467 -9.10 -17.72 -20.90
CA LEU A 467 -9.49 -17.57 -22.31
C LEU A 467 -10.03 -18.87 -22.88
N ARG A 468 -9.44 -20.01 -22.57
CA ARG A 468 -9.91 -21.32 -23.03
C ARG A 468 -11.29 -21.65 -22.51
N ILE A 469 -11.55 -21.50 -21.20
CA ILE A 469 -12.87 -21.79 -20.59
C ILE A 469 -13.94 -20.84 -21.18
N LEU A 470 -13.63 -19.55 -21.31
CA LEU A 470 -14.54 -18.59 -21.92
C LEU A 470 -14.77 -18.92 -23.42
N GLY A 471 -13.70 -19.30 -24.14
CA GLY A 471 -13.77 -19.70 -25.54
C GLY A 471 -14.68 -20.91 -25.78
N GLU A 472 -14.66 -21.91 -24.88
CA GLU A 472 -15.61 -23.03 -24.96
C GLU A 472 -17.06 -22.56 -24.84
N LYS A 473 -17.33 -21.59 -23.95
CA LYS A 473 -18.68 -21.04 -23.76
C LYS A 473 -19.13 -20.14 -24.92
N THR A 474 -18.23 -19.66 -25.76
CA THR A 474 -18.60 -18.86 -26.96
C THR A 474 -18.93 -19.69 -28.19
N LYS A 475 -18.84 -21.05 -28.11
CA LYS A 475 -19.12 -21.94 -29.24
C LYS A 475 -20.61 -22.21 -29.50
N SER A 476 -21.47 -21.89 -28.53
CA SER A 476 -22.92 -22.12 -28.63
C SER A 476 -23.70 -21.06 -27.85
N GLY A 477 -24.75 -20.55 -28.45
CA GLY A 477 -25.68 -19.61 -27.84
C GLY A 477 -26.99 -20.23 -27.37
N ILE A 478 -27.99 -19.39 -27.19
CA ILE A 478 -29.36 -19.77 -26.87
C ILE A 478 -30.15 -19.82 -28.16
N SER A 479 -30.77 -20.95 -28.42
CA SER A 479 -31.67 -21.12 -29.59
C SER A 479 -32.81 -20.08 -29.53
N ASN A 480 -33.02 -19.38 -30.62
CA ASN A 480 -34.07 -18.35 -30.78
C ASN A 480 -33.95 -17.15 -29.83
N TYR A 481 -32.74 -16.88 -29.31
CA TYR A 481 -32.53 -15.78 -28.38
C TYR A 481 -32.99 -14.42 -28.94
N SER A 482 -32.68 -14.11 -30.20
CA SER A 482 -33.09 -12.85 -30.84
C SER A 482 -34.58 -12.67 -30.83
N ALA A 483 -35.35 -13.73 -31.12
CA ALA A 483 -36.81 -13.68 -31.08
C ALA A 483 -37.37 -13.47 -29.65
N ILE A 484 -36.70 -14.03 -28.64
CA ILE A 484 -37.04 -13.80 -27.22
C ILE A 484 -36.80 -12.33 -26.84
N ALA A 485 -35.65 -11.80 -27.25
CA ALA A 485 -35.25 -10.41 -27.01
C ALA A 485 -36.22 -9.44 -27.72
N ASP A 486 -36.53 -9.68 -28.99
CA ASP A 486 -37.46 -8.85 -29.77
C ASP A 486 -38.87 -8.82 -29.16
N ARG A 487 -39.40 -9.96 -28.75
CA ARG A 487 -40.68 -10.01 -28.06
C ARG A 487 -40.69 -9.17 -26.76
N TRP A 488 -39.59 -9.20 -26.02
CA TRP A 488 -39.48 -8.38 -24.82
C TRP A 488 -39.34 -6.89 -25.16
N LEU A 489 -38.54 -6.53 -26.17
CA LEU A 489 -38.37 -5.18 -26.68
C LEU A 489 -39.67 -4.52 -27.18
N GLU A 490 -40.60 -5.33 -27.71
CA GLU A 490 -41.91 -4.88 -28.21
C GLU A 490 -42.99 -4.87 -27.11
N SER A 491 -42.64 -5.31 -25.88
CA SER A 491 -43.62 -5.35 -24.78
C SER A 491 -44.00 -3.93 -24.30
N PRO A 492 -45.30 -3.71 -23.96
CA PRO A 492 -45.75 -2.42 -23.48
C PRO A 492 -44.99 -1.97 -22.23
N GLY A 493 -44.56 -0.72 -22.21
CA GLY A 493 -43.81 -0.12 -21.08
C GLY A 493 -42.32 -0.33 -21.08
N VAL A 494 -41.77 -1.07 -22.04
CA VAL A 494 -40.31 -1.20 -22.21
C VAL A 494 -39.76 0.03 -22.95
N SER A 495 -38.87 0.75 -22.30
CA SER A 495 -38.13 1.88 -22.90
C SER A 495 -36.64 1.64 -22.81
N ILE A 496 -35.96 1.71 -23.93
CA ILE A 496 -34.51 1.62 -24.03
C ILE A 496 -33.97 2.97 -24.49
N ASP A 497 -32.98 3.47 -23.74
CA ASP A 497 -32.41 4.81 -23.88
C ASP A 497 -31.44 4.96 -25.06
N SER A 498 -31.01 3.86 -25.70
CA SER A 498 -30.12 3.93 -26.88
C SER A 498 -30.30 2.76 -27.84
N GLU A 499 -30.06 3.03 -29.14
CA GLU A 499 -30.07 2.00 -30.17
C GLU A 499 -28.91 1.00 -29.97
N GLU A 500 -27.79 1.46 -29.46
CA GLU A 500 -26.64 0.63 -29.10
C GLU A 500 -27.02 -0.49 -28.09
N LYS A 501 -27.77 -0.14 -27.04
CA LYS A 501 -28.29 -1.11 -26.07
C LYS A 501 -29.37 -2.02 -26.70
N ARG A 502 -30.21 -1.49 -27.57
CA ARG A 502 -31.25 -2.27 -28.29
C ARG A 502 -30.59 -3.34 -29.14
N MET A 503 -29.57 -2.98 -29.91
CA MET A 503 -28.82 -3.94 -30.73
C MET A 503 -28.08 -4.96 -29.87
N ALA A 504 -27.47 -4.52 -28.77
CA ALA A 504 -26.84 -5.42 -27.82
C ALA A 504 -27.82 -6.49 -27.31
N MET A 505 -28.98 -6.05 -26.85
CA MET A 505 -30.03 -6.95 -26.31
C MET A 505 -30.45 -8.06 -27.30
N ARG A 506 -30.48 -7.76 -28.61
CA ARG A 506 -30.83 -8.73 -29.65
C ARG A 506 -29.81 -9.82 -29.87
N HIS A 507 -28.55 -9.54 -29.59
CA HIS A 507 -27.46 -10.41 -30.06
C HIS A 507 -26.60 -11.03 -28.94
N LEU A 508 -26.67 -10.55 -27.68
CA LEU A 508 -25.80 -10.96 -26.58
C LEU A 508 -25.61 -12.48 -26.43
N PHE A 509 -26.66 -13.25 -26.59
CA PHE A 509 -26.64 -14.70 -26.39
C PHE A 509 -27.07 -15.50 -27.63
N SER A 510 -27.08 -14.90 -28.81
CA SER A 510 -27.42 -15.59 -30.04
C SER A 510 -26.43 -16.72 -30.37
N ASP A 511 -25.13 -16.43 -30.23
CA ASP A 511 -24.07 -17.35 -30.65
C ASP A 511 -23.18 -17.77 -29.47
N SER A 512 -23.40 -17.25 -28.26
CA SER A 512 -22.52 -17.43 -27.12
C SER A 512 -23.31 -17.58 -25.81
N GLN A 513 -22.78 -18.34 -24.87
CA GLN A 513 -23.22 -18.39 -23.47
C GLN A 513 -22.53 -17.34 -22.61
N VAL A 514 -21.60 -16.57 -23.15
CA VAL A 514 -20.89 -15.47 -22.47
C VAL A 514 -21.14 -14.18 -23.21
N ALA A 515 -21.58 -13.17 -22.50
CA ALA A 515 -21.71 -11.80 -23.00
C ALA A 515 -20.65 -10.91 -22.37
N PHE A 516 -19.92 -10.17 -23.18
CA PHE A 516 -18.94 -9.16 -22.73
C PHE A 516 -19.51 -7.77 -22.95
N VAL A 517 -19.64 -7.01 -21.88
CA VAL A 517 -20.16 -5.64 -21.91
C VAL A 517 -19.04 -4.68 -21.47
N PHE A 518 -18.36 -4.12 -22.43
CA PHE A 518 -17.37 -3.07 -22.23
C PHE A 518 -18.03 -1.69 -22.31
N GLY A 519 -17.46 -0.72 -21.63
CA GLY A 519 -17.94 0.66 -21.74
C GLY A 519 -17.26 1.59 -20.77
N ALA A 520 -17.17 2.86 -21.14
CA ALA A 520 -16.64 3.91 -20.30
C ALA A 520 -17.49 4.10 -19.02
N ALA A 521 -16.95 4.86 -18.07
CA ALA A 521 -17.71 5.27 -16.90
C ALA A 521 -18.99 6.02 -17.31
N GLY A 522 -20.12 5.66 -16.72
CA GLY A 522 -21.40 6.34 -16.96
C GLY A 522 -22.11 6.00 -18.28
N THR A 523 -21.68 4.99 -19.05
CA THR A 523 -22.35 4.60 -20.30
C THR A 523 -23.61 3.73 -20.12
N GLY A 524 -24.07 3.54 -18.88
CA GLY A 524 -25.30 2.80 -18.63
C GLY A 524 -25.14 1.29 -18.68
N LYS A 525 -23.98 0.74 -18.38
CA LYS A 525 -23.73 -0.70 -18.28
C LYS A 525 -24.73 -1.39 -17.32
N SER A 526 -24.94 -0.84 -16.12
CA SER A 526 -25.89 -1.38 -15.15
C SER A 526 -27.34 -1.32 -15.66
N THR A 527 -27.71 -0.32 -16.48
CA THR A 527 -29.02 -0.25 -17.14
C THR A 527 -29.18 -1.39 -18.14
N LEU A 528 -28.15 -1.66 -18.96
CA LEU A 528 -28.17 -2.80 -19.87
C LEU A 528 -28.31 -4.14 -19.12
N ILE A 529 -27.56 -4.30 -18.02
CA ILE A 529 -27.69 -5.50 -17.16
C ILE A 529 -29.13 -5.65 -16.64
N ASN A 530 -29.76 -4.56 -16.20
CA ASN A 530 -31.15 -4.60 -15.73
C ASN A 530 -32.11 -5.03 -16.86
N HIS A 531 -31.93 -4.50 -18.07
CA HIS A 531 -32.73 -4.93 -19.22
C HIS A 531 -32.55 -6.44 -19.54
N VAL A 532 -31.30 -6.91 -19.59
CA VAL A 532 -31.00 -8.35 -19.76
C VAL A 532 -31.69 -9.18 -18.67
N SER A 533 -31.72 -8.71 -17.45
CA SER A 533 -32.36 -9.40 -16.31
C SER A 533 -33.86 -9.54 -16.47
N HIS A 534 -34.50 -8.55 -17.08
CA HIS A 534 -35.95 -8.62 -17.37
C HIS A 534 -36.28 -9.59 -18.50
N VAL A 535 -35.41 -9.72 -19.52
CA VAL A 535 -35.59 -10.76 -20.58
C VAL A 535 -35.62 -12.16 -19.98
N PHE A 536 -34.85 -12.37 -18.92
CA PHE A 536 -34.81 -13.65 -18.21
C PHE A 536 -35.55 -13.61 -16.86
N GLY A 537 -36.77 -13.06 -16.84
CA GLY A 537 -37.55 -12.84 -15.64
C GLY A 537 -37.80 -14.09 -14.78
N ASP A 538 -37.95 -15.26 -15.39
CA ASP A 538 -38.18 -16.56 -14.75
C ASP A 538 -36.90 -17.26 -14.24
N LYS A 539 -35.71 -16.78 -14.61
CA LYS A 539 -34.41 -17.39 -14.26
C LYS A 539 -33.86 -16.83 -12.96
N ASN A 540 -33.12 -17.67 -12.23
CA ASN A 540 -32.36 -17.26 -11.08
C ASN A 540 -31.09 -16.52 -11.52
N LYS A 541 -30.92 -15.29 -11.05
CA LYS A 541 -29.85 -14.40 -11.42
C LYS A 541 -29.01 -14.07 -10.21
N LEU A 542 -27.70 -14.25 -10.36
CA LEU A 542 -26.71 -13.91 -9.34
C LEU A 542 -25.82 -12.77 -9.84
N TYR A 543 -25.71 -11.73 -9.04
CA TYR A 543 -24.86 -10.58 -9.30
C TYR A 543 -23.69 -10.59 -8.33
N ILE A 544 -22.49 -10.59 -8.87
CA ILE A 544 -21.28 -10.51 -8.05
C ILE A 544 -20.39 -9.35 -8.47
N ALA A 545 -19.73 -8.74 -7.48
CA ALA A 545 -18.73 -7.72 -7.69
C ALA A 545 -17.65 -7.83 -6.61
N ASN A 546 -16.51 -7.18 -6.83
CA ASN A 546 -15.37 -7.30 -5.93
C ASN A 546 -15.59 -6.61 -4.57
N THR A 547 -16.42 -5.57 -4.52
CA THR A 547 -16.60 -4.73 -3.33
C THR A 547 -18.07 -4.60 -2.95
N ASN A 548 -18.34 -4.41 -1.64
CA ASN A 548 -19.70 -4.17 -1.15
C ASN A 548 -20.36 -2.92 -1.76
N PRO A 549 -19.68 -1.77 -1.93
CA PRO A 549 -20.26 -0.62 -2.63
C PRO A 549 -20.70 -0.92 -4.06
N ALA A 550 -19.94 -1.75 -4.79
CA ALA A 550 -20.33 -2.15 -6.14
C ALA A 550 -21.56 -3.07 -6.13
N VAL A 551 -21.62 -4.01 -5.20
CA VAL A 551 -22.78 -4.89 -4.97
C VAL A 551 -24.02 -4.07 -4.60
N ASP A 552 -23.88 -3.09 -3.71
CA ASP A 552 -24.98 -2.22 -3.29
C ASP A 552 -25.47 -1.32 -4.44
N ASN A 553 -24.55 -0.79 -5.23
CA ASN A 553 -24.90 -0.05 -6.44
C ASN A 553 -25.68 -0.91 -7.46
N LEU A 554 -25.33 -2.18 -7.62
CA LEU A 554 -26.07 -3.12 -8.44
C LEU A 554 -27.48 -3.37 -7.87
N ARG A 555 -27.58 -3.60 -6.56
CA ARG A 555 -28.87 -3.85 -5.88
C ARG A 555 -29.85 -2.69 -6.06
N ARG A 556 -29.36 -1.44 -6.05
CA ARG A 556 -30.20 -0.25 -6.29
C ARG A 556 -30.62 -0.07 -7.74
N LYS A 557 -29.79 -0.51 -8.68
CA LYS A 557 -30.03 -0.30 -10.13
C LYS A 557 -30.76 -1.43 -10.82
N VAL A 558 -30.77 -2.63 -10.22
CA VAL A 558 -31.40 -3.81 -10.77
C VAL A 558 -32.69 -4.09 -10.00
N ASN A 559 -33.82 -3.94 -10.68
CA ASN A 559 -35.17 -4.14 -10.10
C ASN A 559 -35.88 -5.36 -10.68
N ALA A 560 -35.18 -6.33 -11.25
CA ALA A 560 -35.74 -7.56 -11.80
C ALA A 560 -36.03 -8.59 -10.70
N ALA A 561 -36.99 -9.47 -10.95
CA ALA A 561 -37.34 -10.58 -10.05
C ALA A 561 -36.23 -11.65 -10.04
N ASN A 562 -36.25 -12.54 -9.03
CA ASN A 562 -35.31 -13.67 -8.88
C ASN A 562 -33.86 -13.28 -8.95
N THR A 563 -33.49 -12.24 -8.20
CA THR A 563 -32.12 -11.71 -8.13
C THR A 563 -31.48 -11.90 -6.75
N SER A 564 -30.21 -12.27 -6.72
CA SER A 564 -29.38 -12.29 -5.53
C SER A 564 -28.06 -11.53 -5.77
N PHE A 565 -27.51 -10.94 -4.71
CA PHE A 565 -26.36 -10.06 -4.77
C PHE A 565 -25.34 -10.43 -3.69
N MET A 566 -24.06 -10.58 -4.05
CA MET A 566 -22.99 -10.84 -3.10
C MET A 566 -21.62 -10.41 -3.63
N THR A 567 -20.63 -10.37 -2.75
CA THR A 567 -19.25 -10.15 -3.18
C THR A 567 -18.63 -11.42 -3.75
N ILE A 568 -17.60 -11.26 -4.60
CA ILE A 568 -16.84 -12.39 -5.16
C ILE A 568 -16.28 -13.28 -4.05
N ALA A 569 -15.71 -12.69 -2.98
CA ALA A 569 -15.20 -13.44 -1.84
C ALA A 569 -16.30 -14.31 -1.17
N SER A 570 -17.50 -13.75 -0.99
CA SER A 570 -18.66 -14.49 -0.47
C SER A 570 -19.12 -15.62 -1.43
N PHE A 571 -19.12 -15.35 -2.74
CA PHE A 571 -19.44 -16.35 -3.76
C PHE A 571 -18.45 -17.52 -3.76
N LEU A 572 -17.17 -17.24 -3.70
CA LEU A 572 -16.13 -18.28 -3.69
C LEU A 572 -16.18 -19.15 -2.43
N SER A 573 -16.64 -18.59 -1.30
CA SER A 573 -16.74 -19.31 -0.02
C SER A 573 -18.04 -20.10 0.18
N ARG A 574 -19.07 -19.86 -0.65
CA ARG A 574 -20.39 -20.49 -0.53
C ARG A 574 -20.66 -21.37 -1.74
N ASP A 575 -21.49 -22.39 -1.55
CA ASP A 575 -21.98 -23.21 -2.64
C ASP A 575 -23.33 -22.64 -3.14
N VAL A 576 -23.28 -21.87 -4.23
CA VAL A 576 -24.42 -21.14 -4.81
C VAL A 576 -24.43 -21.39 -6.30
N GLU A 577 -25.59 -21.79 -6.83
CA GLU A 577 -25.85 -21.95 -8.26
C GLU A 577 -26.87 -20.91 -8.76
N ALA A 578 -26.70 -20.51 -10.00
CA ALA A 578 -27.64 -19.61 -10.68
C ALA A 578 -27.74 -19.96 -12.17
N ASP A 579 -28.87 -19.64 -12.81
CA ASP A 579 -29.02 -19.79 -14.27
C ASP A 579 -28.11 -18.81 -15.00
N ILE A 580 -27.98 -17.57 -14.46
CA ILE A 580 -27.20 -16.51 -15.05
C ILE A 580 -26.31 -15.85 -13.96
N LEU A 581 -25.04 -15.74 -14.23
CA LEU A 581 -24.09 -15.06 -13.38
C LEU A 581 -23.65 -13.73 -14.05
N PHE A 582 -23.90 -12.64 -13.36
CA PHE A 582 -23.44 -11.31 -13.74
C PHE A 582 -22.23 -10.96 -12.89
N ILE A 583 -21.12 -10.60 -13.54
CA ILE A 583 -19.89 -10.12 -12.88
C ILE A 583 -19.70 -8.68 -13.29
N ASP A 584 -19.85 -7.77 -12.35
CA ASP A 584 -19.63 -6.33 -12.59
C ASP A 584 -18.24 -5.87 -12.11
N GLU A 585 -17.79 -4.76 -12.65
CA GLU A 585 -16.45 -4.23 -12.43
C GLU A 585 -15.34 -5.29 -12.71
N CYS A 586 -15.46 -6.03 -13.82
CA CYS A 586 -14.53 -7.11 -14.19
C CYS A 586 -13.06 -6.69 -14.23
N SER A 587 -12.75 -5.42 -14.48
CA SER A 587 -11.37 -4.87 -14.38
C SER A 587 -10.76 -5.00 -12.99
N THR A 588 -11.60 -5.08 -11.95
CA THR A 588 -11.15 -5.21 -10.55
C THR A 588 -11.00 -6.65 -10.09
N VAL A 589 -11.36 -7.63 -10.94
CA VAL A 589 -11.30 -9.05 -10.62
C VAL A 589 -9.95 -9.62 -11.01
N SER A 590 -9.22 -10.23 -10.06
CA SER A 590 -7.93 -10.83 -10.33
C SER A 590 -8.02 -12.04 -11.27
N ASN A 591 -6.90 -12.38 -11.94
CA ASN A 591 -6.84 -13.59 -12.75
C ASN A 591 -7.11 -14.85 -11.91
N GLU A 592 -6.61 -14.89 -10.68
CA GLU A 592 -6.83 -16.01 -9.75
C GLU A 592 -8.33 -16.15 -9.39
N ASP A 593 -8.97 -15.05 -8.98
CA ASP A 593 -10.39 -15.08 -8.61
C ASP A 593 -11.28 -15.41 -9.80
N MET A 594 -10.99 -14.83 -10.99
CA MET A 594 -11.76 -15.13 -12.20
C MET A 594 -11.64 -16.62 -12.60
N LEU A 595 -10.45 -17.17 -12.53
CA LEU A 595 -10.22 -18.58 -12.80
C LEU A 595 -11.01 -19.45 -11.80
N ALA A 596 -10.98 -19.12 -10.52
CA ALA A 596 -11.74 -19.81 -9.48
C ALA A 596 -13.27 -19.74 -9.70
N ILE A 597 -13.77 -18.57 -10.12
CA ILE A 597 -15.20 -18.39 -10.49
C ILE A 597 -15.59 -19.32 -11.65
N LEU A 598 -14.77 -19.35 -12.71
CA LEU A 598 -15.03 -20.16 -13.89
C LEU A 598 -14.95 -21.66 -13.60
N GLU A 599 -13.99 -22.10 -12.80
CA GLU A 599 -13.80 -23.50 -12.41
C GLU A 599 -14.92 -24.01 -11.49
N LYS A 600 -15.52 -23.12 -10.70
CA LYS A 600 -16.69 -23.47 -9.89
C LYS A 600 -17.90 -23.89 -10.76
N GLY A 601 -18.00 -23.37 -11.99
CA GLY A 601 -19.02 -23.78 -12.94
C GLY A 601 -20.46 -23.50 -12.52
N ALA A 602 -20.68 -22.56 -11.61
CA ALA A 602 -21.94 -22.29 -10.90
C ALA A 602 -23.07 -21.74 -11.80
N SER A 603 -22.83 -21.50 -13.10
CA SER A 603 -23.83 -20.94 -13.99
C SER A 603 -23.68 -21.40 -15.44
N ARG A 604 -24.82 -21.44 -16.14
CA ARG A 604 -24.86 -21.73 -17.59
C ARG A 604 -24.49 -20.49 -18.41
N LEU A 605 -25.06 -19.33 -18.05
CA LEU A 605 -24.83 -18.06 -18.76
C LEU A 605 -23.99 -17.11 -17.93
N LEU A 606 -23.10 -16.38 -18.60
CA LEU A 606 -22.23 -15.38 -17.99
C LEU A 606 -22.44 -14.01 -18.65
N VAL A 607 -22.49 -12.97 -17.85
CA VAL A 607 -22.42 -11.57 -18.31
C VAL A 607 -21.26 -10.88 -17.60
N LEU A 608 -20.24 -10.55 -18.37
CA LEU A 608 -18.99 -9.94 -17.90
C LEU A 608 -18.98 -8.47 -18.24
N VAL A 609 -18.97 -7.62 -17.20
CA VAL A 609 -19.20 -6.18 -17.35
C VAL A 609 -18.04 -5.41 -16.74
N GLY A 610 -17.53 -4.40 -17.45
CA GLY A 610 -16.46 -3.60 -16.90
C GLY A 610 -16.00 -2.47 -17.82
N ASP A 611 -15.04 -1.71 -17.28
CA ASP A 611 -14.31 -0.67 -18.00
C ASP A 611 -12.81 -0.99 -17.90
N MET A 612 -12.20 -1.33 -19.03
CA MET A 612 -10.80 -1.76 -19.06
C MET A 612 -9.80 -0.63 -18.81
N PHE A 613 -10.26 0.60 -18.71
CA PHE A 613 -9.43 1.78 -18.42
C PHE A 613 -9.52 2.24 -16.96
N GLN A 614 -10.40 1.65 -16.16
CA GLN A 614 -10.43 1.89 -14.72
C GLN A 614 -9.32 1.13 -13.98
N ILE A 615 -9.13 1.45 -12.70
CA ILE A 615 -8.15 0.78 -11.84
C ILE A 615 -8.36 -0.74 -11.91
N GLU A 616 -7.27 -1.45 -12.11
CA GLU A 616 -7.24 -2.90 -12.11
C GLU A 616 -7.30 -3.47 -10.70
N SER A 617 -7.39 -4.79 -10.62
CA SER A 617 -7.37 -5.52 -9.38
C SER A 617 -6.09 -5.24 -8.57
N ILE A 618 -6.21 -5.23 -7.23
CA ILE A 618 -5.06 -5.15 -6.32
C ILE A 618 -4.11 -6.35 -6.50
N ARG A 619 -4.67 -7.54 -6.80
CA ARG A 619 -3.91 -8.68 -7.29
C ARG A 619 -3.89 -8.63 -8.80
N PHE A 620 -2.88 -9.24 -9.42
CA PHE A 620 -2.75 -9.23 -10.88
C PHE A 620 -4.04 -9.68 -11.59
N GLY A 621 -4.54 -8.85 -12.51
CA GLY A 621 -5.86 -9.03 -13.15
C GLY A 621 -5.98 -8.44 -14.54
N ASN A 622 -5.15 -8.84 -15.49
CA ASN A 622 -5.22 -8.33 -16.87
C ASN A 622 -6.15 -9.15 -17.81
N TRP A 623 -6.76 -10.23 -17.33
CA TRP A 623 -7.57 -11.14 -18.14
C TRP A 623 -8.69 -10.45 -18.92
N PHE A 624 -9.34 -9.43 -18.32
CA PHE A 624 -10.48 -8.74 -18.95
C PHE A 624 -10.04 -7.91 -20.15
N SER A 625 -8.91 -7.22 -20.06
CA SER A 625 -8.33 -6.46 -21.16
C SER A 625 -7.75 -7.36 -22.27
N VAL A 626 -7.18 -8.52 -21.89
CA VAL A 626 -6.73 -9.54 -22.84
C VAL A 626 -7.94 -10.17 -23.53
N SER A 627 -9.03 -10.46 -22.82
CA SER A 627 -10.28 -10.98 -23.41
C SER A 627 -10.86 -10.05 -24.49
N ARG A 628 -10.79 -8.73 -24.29
CA ARG A 628 -11.24 -7.75 -25.32
C ARG A 628 -10.43 -7.86 -26.61
N SER A 629 -9.14 -8.22 -26.52
CA SER A 629 -8.28 -8.42 -27.68
C SER A 629 -8.55 -9.76 -28.38
N HIS A 630 -8.94 -10.77 -27.62
CA HIS A 630 -9.16 -12.15 -28.08
C HIS A 630 -10.55 -12.36 -28.68
N PHE A 631 -11.63 -12.03 -27.94
CA PHE A 631 -13.00 -12.29 -28.36
C PHE A 631 -13.53 -11.23 -29.31
N LYS A 632 -14.18 -11.69 -30.36
CA LYS A 632 -14.82 -10.84 -31.37
C LYS A 632 -16.12 -11.50 -31.81
N GLY A 633 -17.20 -10.77 -31.84
CA GLY A 633 -18.49 -11.29 -32.23
C GLY A 633 -19.65 -10.46 -31.68
N SER A 634 -20.87 -10.85 -31.97
CA SER A 634 -22.10 -10.17 -31.55
C SER A 634 -22.29 -10.14 -30.01
N TYR A 635 -21.64 -11.05 -29.31
CA TYR A 635 -21.64 -11.17 -27.84
C TYR A 635 -20.63 -10.23 -27.15
N VAL A 636 -19.85 -9.47 -27.91
CA VAL A 636 -18.92 -8.44 -27.42
C VAL A 636 -19.49 -7.07 -27.73
N VAL A 637 -19.97 -6.40 -26.71
CA VAL A 637 -20.64 -5.09 -26.82
C VAL A 637 -19.77 -4.03 -26.18
N GLU A 638 -19.59 -2.90 -26.81
CA GLU A 638 -18.94 -1.72 -26.24
C GLU A 638 -19.92 -0.55 -26.24
N LEU A 639 -20.31 -0.09 -25.03
CA LEU A 639 -21.19 1.07 -24.85
C LEU A 639 -20.35 2.34 -24.87
N THR A 640 -20.68 3.26 -25.76
CA THR A 640 -19.90 4.45 -26.03
C THR A 640 -20.50 5.74 -25.49
N GLN A 641 -21.83 5.80 -25.34
CA GLN A 641 -22.53 7.03 -24.93
C GLN A 641 -22.58 7.18 -23.39
N PRO A 642 -21.95 8.21 -22.79
CA PRO A 642 -22.01 8.44 -21.34
C PRO A 642 -23.30 9.21 -20.97
N TYR A 643 -23.90 8.80 -19.84
CA TYR A 643 -25.11 9.40 -19.25
C TYR A 643 -24.88 9.97 -17.84
N ARG A 644 -23.66 9.83 -17.29
CA ARG A 644 -23.33 10.23 -15.91
C ARG A 644 -23.35 11.74 -15.72
N THR A 645 -22.97 12.49 -16.75
CA THR A 645 -22.91 13.94 -16.74
C THR A 645 -23.53 14.50 -18.01
N SER A 646 -24.15 15.66 -17.89
CA SER A 646 -24.64 16.46 -19.02
C SER A 646 -23.61 17.50 -19.48
N CYS A 647 -22.43 17.59 -18.83
CA CYS A 647 -21.38 18.54 -19.19
C CYS A 647 -20.53 18.00 -20.36
N PRO A 648 -20.65 18.58 -21.56
CA PRO A 648 -19.94 18.09 -22.75
C PRO A 648 -18.43 18.15 -22.60
N GLU A 649 -17.90 19.14 -21.87
CA GLU A 649 -16.49 19.35 -21.65
C GLU A 649 -15.90 18.22 -20.79
N LEU A 650 -16.62 17.77 -19.76
CA LEU A 650 -16.22 16.62 -18.95
C LEU A 650 -16.22 15.32 -19.77
N ILE A 651 -17.27 15.09 -20.55
CA ILE A 651 -17.37 13.90 -21.41
C ILE A 651 -16.17 13.83 -22.34
N LYS A 652 -15.85 14.96 -22.99
CA LYS A 652 -14.72 15.06 -23.91
C LYS A 652 -13.36 14.93 -23.21
N THR A 653 -13.25 15.41 -21.96
CA THR A 653 -12.06 15.20 -21.12
C THR A 653 -11.85 13.71 -20.83
N TRP A 654 -12.91 12.99 -20.44
CA TRP A 654 -12.85 11.55 -20.19
C TRP A 654 -12.43 10.76 -21.43
N GLU A 655 -12.98 11.13 -22.60
CA GLU A 655 -12.64 10.51 -23.89
C GLU A 655 -11.17 10.74 -24.24
N LYS A 656 -10.68 11.98 -24.11
CA LYS A 656 -9.29 12.31 -24.41
C LYS A 656 -8.31 11.59 -23.49
N ILE A 657 -8.61 11.51 -22.20
CA ILE A 657 -7.81 10.74 -21.24
C ILE A 657 -7.88 9.25 -21.61
N ARG A 658 -9.07 8.72 -21.87
CA ARG A 658 -9.28 7.32 -22.24
C ARG A 658 -8.49 6.92 -23.47
N THR A 659 -8.39 7.79 -24.47
CA THR A 659 -7.71 7.53 -25.74
C THR A 659 -6.25 7.98 -25.77
N LEU A 660 -5.74 8.57 -24.69
CA LEU A 660 -4.42 9.21 -24.60
C LEU A 660 -4.20 10.22 -25.76
N SER A 661 -5.19 11.08 -25.97
CA SER A 661 -5.12 12.10 -27.02
C SER A 661 -3.91 13.03 -26.79
N PRO A 662 -3.14 13.39 -27.85
CA PRO A 662 -1.96 14.23 -27.68
C PRO A 662 -2.23 15.62 -27.13
N ASP A 663 -3.47 16.11 -27.23
CA ASP A 663 -3.91 17.44 -26.80
C ASP A 663 -4.62 17.44 -25.42
N ILE A 664 -4.45 16.38 -24.62
CA ILE A 664 -5.03 16.30 -23.27
C ILE A 664 -4.67 17.53 -22.43
N LEU A 665 -3.39 17.89 -22.41
CA LEU A 665 -2.89 19.01 -21.59
C LEU A 665 -3.55 20.34 -21.98
N GLU A 666 -3.59 20.63 -23.27
CA GLU A 666 -4.25 21.84 -23.79
C GLU A 666 -5.73 21.88 -23.39
N TYR A 667 -6.40 20.73 -23.53
CA TYR A 667 -7.83 20.63 -23.24
C TYR A 667 -8.14 20.80 -21.75
N ILE A 668 -7.37 20.18 -20.86
CA ILE A 668 -7.50 20.32 -19.39
C ILE A 668 -7.28 21.78 -18.98
N THR A 669 -6.24 22.42 -19.52
CA THR A 669 -5.92 23.83 -19.20
C THR A 669 -6.98 24.79 -19.74
N ARG A 670 -7.43 24.60 -20.97
CA ARG A 670 -8.45 25.45 -21.60
C ARG A 670 -9.79 25.47 -20.88
N ASN A 671 -10.16 24.33 -20.28
CA ASN A 671 -11.41 24.21 -19.53
C ASN A 671 -11.24 24.50 -18.04
N ASP A 672 -10.13 25.09 -17.64
CA ASP A 672 -9.85 25.46 -16.24
C ASP A 672 -9.89 24.26 -15.26
N TYR A 673 -9.57 23.06 -15.74
CA TYR A 673 -9.49 21.87 -14.87
C TYR A 673 -8.15 21.73 -14.18
N SER A 674 -7.07 22.32 -14.72
CA SER A 674 -5.74 22.34 -14.09
C SER A 674 -5.63 23.51 -13.11
N ALA A 675 -5.02 23.26 -11.97
CA ALA A 675 -4.71 24.26 -10.95
C ALA A 675 -3.38 23.95 -10.26
N ARG A 676 -2.74 25.01 -9.73
CA ARG A 676 -1.54 24.83 -8.92
C ARG A 676 -1.90 24.30 -7.52
N LEU A 677 -0.94 23.64 -6.89
CA LEU A 677 -1.05 23.25 -5.50
C LEU A 677 -1.05 24.50 -4.60
N ASP A 678 -2.21 24.93 -4.13
CA ASP A 678 -2.39 26.10 -3.28
C ASP A 678 -3.52 25.91 -2.25
N ASN A 679 -3.86 26.97 -1.53
CA ASN A 679 -4.88 26.96 -0.49
C ASN A 679 -6.31 26.75 -1.00
N SER A 680 -6.58 26.92 -2.29
CA SER A 680 -7.92 26.67 -2.86
C SER A 680 -8.33 25.20 -2.80
N ILE A 681 -7.38 24.28 -2.60
CA ILE A 681 -7.65 22.87 -2.29
C ILE A 681 -8.60 22.76 -1.09
N PHE A 682 -8.42 23.60 -0.08
CA PHE A 682 -9.14 23.54 1.18
C PHE A 682 -10.46 24.33 1.18
N ASN A 683 -10.80 25.01 0.08
CA ASN A 683 -12.06 25.74 -0.05
C ASN A 683 -13.15 24.80 -0.53
N LYS A 684 -14.07 24.37 0.35
CA LYS A 684 -15.22 23.56 -0.02
C LYS A 684 -16.18 24.39 -0.89
N THR A 685 -16.49 23.92 -2.09
CA THR A 685 -17.35 24.62 -3.05
C THR A 685 -18.75 24.04 -3.18
N GLU A 686 -18.92 22.76 -2.82
CA GLU A 686 -20.20 22.04 -2.94
C GLU A 686 -20.39 21.12 -1.73
N PRO A 687 -21.63 20.85 -1.30
CA PRO A 687 -21.90 19.89 -0.23
C PRO A 687 -21.39 18.48 -0.57
N ASP A 688 -21.64 18.00 -1.80
CA ASP A 688 -21.16 16.70 -2.33
C ASP A 688 -19.83 16.89 -3.06
N GLU A 689 -18.81 17.37 -2.34
CA GLU A 689 -17.43 17.51 -2.84
C GLU A 689 -16.51 16.53 -2.14
N ILE A 690 -15.58 15.96 -2.90
CA ILE A 690 -14.54 15.07 -2.41
C ILE A 690 -13.15 15.48 -2.93
N ILE A 691 -12.15 15.32 -2.10
CA ILE A 691 -10.75 15.46 -2.50
C ILE A 691 -10.13 14.07 -2.63
N LEU A 692 -9.55 13.79 -3.80
CA LEU A 692 -8.92 12.52 -4.12
C LEU A 692 -7.40 12.66 -4.15
N CYS A 693 -6.70 11.82 -3.38
CA CYS A 693 -5.25 11.78 -3.33
C CYS A 693 -4.75 10.32 -3.36
N LEU A 694 -3.44 10.12 -3.54
CA LEU A 694 -2.80 8.81 -3.37
C LEU A 694 -2.04 8.70 -2.05
N ASN A 695 -1.46 9.78 -1.55
CA ASN A 695 -0.66 9.80 -0.32
C ASN A 695 -1.48 10.13 0.92
N TYR A 696 -1.06 9.59 2.05
CA TYR A 696 -1.67 9.87 3.36
C TYR A 696 -0.93 10.96 4.14
N GLY A 697 0.38 11.12 3.93
CA GLY A 697 1.25 12.07 4.62
C GLY A 697 1.57 13.30 3.77
N GLY A 698 2.30 14.27 4.36
CA GLY A 698 2.66 15.53 3.73
C GLY A 698 1.57 16.61 3.81
N LEU A 699 1.89 17.83 3.38
CA LEU A 699 0.98 18.98 3.44
C LEU A 699 -0.36 18.70 2.73
N TYR A 700 -0.29 18.11 1.55
CA TYR A 700 -1.43 17.78 0.71
C TYR A 700 -1.84 16.30 0.78
N GLY A 701 -1.44 15.59 1.84
CA GLY A 701 -1.87 14.21 2.09
C GLY A 701 -3.26 14.14 2.72
N ILE A 702 -3.90 12.99 2.57
CA ILE A 702 -5.28 12.74 3.06
C ILE A 702 -5.43 13.14 4.54
N ASN A 703 -4.47 12.78 5.40
CA ASN A 703 -4.56 13.06 6.83
C ASN A 703 -4.55 14.56 7.12
N ASN A 704 -3.70 15.32 6.45
CA ASN A 704 -3.64 16.77 6.64
C ASN A 704 -4.84 17.49 6.03
N ILE A 705 -5.26 17.10 4.84
CA ILE A 705 -6.44 17.68 4.19
C ILE A 705 -7.68 17.46 5.07
N ASN A 706 -7.86 16.25 5.60
CA ASN A 706 -8.97 15.96 6.51
C ASN A 706 -8.92 16.84 7.76
N ARG A 707 -7.77 17.00 8.39
CA ARG A 707 -7.59 17.88 9.58
C ARG A 707 -7.85 19.35 9.25
N PHE A 708 -7.36 19.80 8.11
CA PHE A 708 -7.53 21.19 7.65
C PHE A 708 -9.01 21.52 7.45
N LEU A 709 -9.72 20.66 6.70
CA LEU A 709 -11.15 20.85 6.43
C LEU A 709 -12.00 20.67 7.69
N GLN A 710 -11.64 19.73 8.56
CA GLN A 710 -12.29 19.57 9.85
C GLN A 710 -12.07 20.80 10.75
N SER A 711 -10.90 21.45 10.70
CA SER A 711 -10.68 22.66 11.49
C SER A 711 -11.60 23.82 11.05
N ASN A 712 -11.96 23.88 9.76
CA ASN A 712 -12.90 24.84 9.20
C ASN A 712 -14.37 24.54 9.52
N ASN A 713 -14.71 23.35 10.00
CA ASN A 713 -16.04 23.03 10.49
C ASN A 713 -16.28 23.81 11.79
N PRO A 714 -17.31 24.71 11.87
CA PRO A 714 -17.51 25.61 13.00
C PRO A 714 -18.02 24.90 14.28
N ASN A 715 -18.48 23.65 14.15
CA ASN A 715 -19.01 22.91 15.28
C ASN A 715 -17.91 22.58 16.31
N PRO A 716 -18.25 22.51 17.60
CA PRO A 716 -17.27 22.27 18.66
C PRO A 716 -16.57 20.90 18.47
N PRO A 717 -15.24 20.86 18.66
CA PRO A 717 -14.50 19.61 18.58
C PRO A 717 -14.73 18.74 19.82
N ILE A 718 -15.03 17.47 19.63
CA ILE A 718 -15.09 16.46 20.66
C ILE A 718 -13.87 15.53 20.48
N ARG A 719 -13.03 15.45 21.52
CA ARG A 719 -11.86 14.59 21.53
C ARG A 719 -12.21 13.23 22.12
N TRP A 720 -11.77 12.17 21.43
CA TRP A 720 -11.86 10.81 21.91
C TRP A 720 -10.53 10.09 21.64
N GLY A 721 -9.78 9.83 22.68
CA GLY A 721 -8.38 9.44 22.53
C GLY A 721 -7.59 10.49 21.77
N ILE A 722 -6.89 10.02 20.74
CA ILE A 722 -6.07 10.87 19.85
C ILE A 722 -6.84 11.45 18.66
N HIS A 723 -8.12 11.10 18.51
CA HIS A 723 -8.97 11.55 17.41
C HIS A 723 -9.86 12.72 17.84
N THR A 724 -10.24 13.50 16.85
CA THR A 724 -11.21 14.60 17.02
C THR A 724 -12.36 14.39 16.07
N TYR A 725 -13.58 14.60 16.56
CA TYR A 725 -14.82 14.48 15.79
C TYR A 725 -15.65 15.73 15.97
N LYS A 726 -16.37 16.15 14.92
CA LYS A 726 -17.30 17.26 14.94
C LYS A 726 -18.62 16.85 14.29
N VAL A 727 -19.71 17.38 14.77
CA VAL A 727 -21.00 17.29 14.09
C VAL A 727 -20.87 17.92 12.70
N GLY A 728 -21.41 17.29 11.66
CA GLY A 728 -21.27 17.72 10.27
C GLY A 728 -20.02 17.19 9.56
N ASP A 729 -19.17 16.38 10.23
CA ASP A 729 -18.05 15.73 9.56
C ASP A 729 -18.56 14.61 8.65
N PRO A 730 -18.14 14.58 7.37
CA PRO A 730 -18.38 13.43 6.50
C PRO A 730 -17.53 12.26 6.97
N ILE A 731 -18.11 11.06 6.90
CA ILE A 731 -17.42 9.83 7.30
C ILE A 731 -17.48 8.75 6.22
N LEU A 732 -16.48 7.87 6.26
CA LEU A 732 -16.49 6.60 5.55
C LEU A 732 -16.25 5.46 6.54
N PHE A 733 -17.11 4.44 6.47
CA PHE A 733 -16.94 3.24 7.27
C PHE A 733 -15.72 2.43 6.81
N ASN A 734 -15.03 1.84 7.77
CA ASN A 734 -13.89 0.94 7.57
C ASN A 734 -14.22 -0.48 8.07
N GLU A 735 -15.49 -0.78 8.19
CA GLU A 735 -15.98 -2.02 8.79
C GLU A 735 -15.74 -3.24 7.87
N LYS A 736 -15.24 -4.30 8.45
CA LYS A 736 -14.96 -5.55 7.73
C LYS A 736 -15.70 -6.78 8.28
N ASN A 737 -15.98 -6.80 9.58
CA ASN A 737 -16.41 -8.03 10.25
C ASN A 737 -17.61 -7.86 11.18
N LYS A 738 -17.57 -6.87 12.10
CA LYS A 738 -18.53 -6.76 13.21
C LYS A 738 -19.95 -6.41 12.72
N TYR A 739 -20.04 -5.46 11.81
CA TYR A 739 -21.32 -4.93 11.32
C TYR A 739 -21.61 -5.31 9.86
N ALA A 740 -20.70 -6.05 9.22
CA ALA A 740 -20.91 -6.51 7.86
C ALA A 740 -21.99 -7.61 7.80
N PRO A 741 -22.89 -7.62 6.79
CA PRO A 741 -22.92 -6.77 5.60
C PRO A 741 -23.71 -5.47 5.74
N ILE A 742 -24.23 -5.15 6.90
CA ILE A 742 -25.13 -4.00 7.14
C ILE A 742 -24.37 -2.68 6.96
N LEU A 743 -23.34 -2.48 7.80
CA LEU A 743 -22.35 -1.42 7.61
C LEU A 743 -21.11 -2.06 6.98
N TYR A 744 -20.68 -1.53 5.87
CA TYR A 744 -19.60 -2.12 5.08
C TYR A 744 -18.52 -1.08 4.73
N ASN A 745 -17.38 -1.56 4.36
CA ASN A 745 -16.23 -0.74 4.00
C ASN A 745 -16.57 0.22 2.84
N ASN A 746 -16.24 1.50 3.00
CA ASN A 746 -16.54 2.61 2.11
C ASN A 746 -18.04 3.04 2.06
N LEU A 747 -18.89 2.60 2.98
CA LEU A 747 -20.22 3.20 3.14
C LEU A 747 -20.06 4.66 3.59
N LYS A 748 -20.71 5.58 2.88
CA LYS A 748 -20.72 7.00 3.20
C LYS A 748 -21.64 7.29 4.37
N GLY A 749 -21.28 8.30 5.17
CA GLY A 749 -22.15 8.84 6.21
C GLY A 749 -21.73 10.26 6.63
N GLU A 750 -22.45 10.78 7.60
CA GLU A 750 -22.23 12.10 8.22
C GLU A 750 -22.52 12.00 9.72
N ILE A 751 -21.74 12.66 10.54
CA ILE A 751 -21.99 12.76 11.98
C ILE A 751 -23.06 13.81 12.22
N VAL A 752 -24.23 13.41 12.73
CA VAL A 752 -25.33 14.33 13.05
C VAL A 752 -25.46 14.58 14.56
N GLY A 753 -24.82 13.79 15.39
CA GLY A 753 -24.76 14.00 16.84
C GLY A 753 -23.61 13.23 17.49
N ILE A 754 -23.08 13.78 18.57
CA ILE A 754 -22.04 13.15 19.38
C ILE A 754 -22.35 13.40 20.85
N SER A 755 -22.26 12.37 21.69
CA SER A 755 -22.29 12.50 23.14
C SER A 755 -21.22 11.64 23.80
N VAL A 756 -20.63 12.13 24.87
CA VAL A 756 -19.61 11.41 25.66
C VAL A 756 -20.18 11.12 27.04
N ASN A 757 -20.18 9.87 27.44
CA ASN A 757 -20.72 9.38 28.70
C ASN A 757 -19.65 8.60 29.46
N GLY A 758 -18.81 9.30 30.24
CA GLY A 758 -17.76 8.66 31.04
C GLY A 758 -16.75 7.90 30.19
N HIS A 759 -16.88 6.58 30.11
CA HIS A 759 -15.99 5.69 29.36
C HIS A 759 -16.53 5.28 27.98
N SER A 760 -17.55 5.97 27.48
CA SER A 760 -18.08 5.69 26.13
C SER A 760 -18.35 6.96 25.35
N ILE A 761 -18.28 6.85 24.01
CA ILE A 761 -18.71 7.87 23.06
C ILE A 761 -19.83 7.31 22.22
N SER A 762 -20.92 8.04 22.11
CA SER A 762 -22.07 7.70 21.29
C SER A 762 -22.13 8.63 20.09
N PHE A 763 -22.24 8.06 18.90
CA PHE A 763 -22.39 8.75 17.64
C PHE A 763 -23.79 8.54 17.09
N THR A 764 -24.47 9.62 16.73
CA THR A 764 -25.64 9.58 15.85
C THR A 764 -25.17 9.86 14.43
N LEU A 765 -25.42 8.94 13.53
CA LEU A 765 -24.87 8.94 12.17
C LEU A 765 -25.99 8.88 11.14
N LYS A 766 -25.92 9.74 10.13
CA LYS A 766 -26.71 9.63 8.91
C LYS A 766 -25.91 8.77 7.92
N VAL A 767 -26.38 7.58 7.64
CA VAL A 767 -25.75 6.65 6.68
C VAL A 767 -26.47 6.67 5.34
N TYR A 768 -25.72 6.62 4.25
CA TYR A 768 -26.24 6.71 2.88
C TYR A 768 -26.62 5.33 2.34
N THR A 769 -27.45 4.64 3.09
CA THR A 769 -28.09 3.37 2.70
C THR A 769 -29.44 3.28 3.42
N ALA A 770 -30.42 2.67 2.78
CA ALA A 770 -31.71 2.38 3.40
C ALA A 770 -31.57 1.16 4.30
N LEU A 771 -31.81 1.32 5.59
CA LEU A 771 -31.84 0.25 6.59
C LEU A 771 -33.19 0.32 7.31
N SER A 772 -33.70 -0.83 7.69
CA SER A 772 -34.84 -0.98 8.57
C SER A 772 -34.38 -1.42 9.96
N ASP A 773 -35.25 -1.32 10.94
CA ASP A 773 -35.02 -1.84 12.29
C ASP A 773 -34.72 -3.34 12.28
N PHE A 774 -35.36 -4.10 11.38
CA PHE A 774 -35.08 -5.52 11.15
C PHE A 774 -33.66 -5.83 10.68
N ASP A 775 -33.07 -4.95 9.86
CA ASP A 775 -31.71 -5.14 9.36
C ASP A 775 -30.68 -4.99 10.49
N LEU A 776 -31.02 -4.25 11.55
CA LEU A 776 -30.17 -3.98 12.69
C LEU A 776 -30.39 -4.95 13.87
N GLU A 777 -31.39 -5.83 13.77
CA GLU A 777 -31.71 -6.78 14.81
C GLU A 777 -30.52 -7.69 15.12
N GLY A 778 -30.17 -7.82 16.39
CA GLY A 778 -29.01 -8.61 16.85
C GLY A 778 -27.66 -7.89 16.78
N THR A 779 -27.64 -6.60 16.42
CA THR A 779 -26.45 -5.74 16.50
C THR A 779 -26.56 -4.79 17.71
N ASP A 780 -25.46 -4.14 18.05
CA ASP A 780 -25.42 -3.06 19.05
C ASP A 780 -25.67 -1.66 18.44
N ILE A 781 -26.30 -1.60 17.26
CA ILE A 781 -26.67 -0.37 16.55
C ILE A 781 -28.16 -0.11 16.75
N GLU A 782 -28.49 1.09 17.18
CA GLU A 782 -29.87 1.55 17.35
C GLU A 782 -30.38 2.21 16.06
N TYR A 783 -31.54 1.78 15.58
CA TYR A 783 -32.26 2.50 14.53
C TYR A 783 -32.96 3.73 15.13
N VAL A 784 -32.68 4.91 14.60
CA VAL A 784 -33.27 6.16 15.09
C VAL A 784 -34.41 6.62 14.20
N SER A 785 -34.19 6.72 12.90
CA SER A 785 -35.24 7.11 11.94
C SER A 785 -34.79 6.86 10.49
N SER A 786 -35.74 6.76 9.57
CA SER A 786 -35.46 6.92 8.15
C SER A 786 -35.14 8.38 7.84
N GLY A 787 -34.14 8.59 7.00
CA GLY A 787 -33.81 9.91 6.45
C GLY A 787 -34.40 10.13 5.05
N ASP A 788 -34.12 11.27 4.45
CA ASP A 788 -34.49 11.56 3.07
C ASP A 788 -33.64 10.74 2.08
N HIS A 789 -34.19 10.38 0.92
CA HIS A 789 -33.46 9.81 -0.22
C HIS A 789 -32.61 8.58 0.08
N GLU A 790 -33.20 7.50 0.58
CA GLU A 790 -32.48 6.26 0.89
C GLU A 790 -31.37 6.39 1.95
N THR A 791 -31.56 7.28 2.90
CA THR A 791 -30.65 7.43 4.05
C THR A 791 -31.30 6.95 5.33
N THR A 792 -30.50 6.52 6.29
CA THR A 792 -30.96 6.09 7.61
C THR A 792 -30.18 6.78 8.70
N ILE A 793 -30.83 7.18 9.78
CA ILE A 793 -30.18 7.69 10.98
C ILE A 793 -30.07 6.53 11.98
N ILE A 794 -28.84 6.25 12.35
CA ILE A 794 -28.49 5.20 13.34
C ILE A 794 -27.74 5.82 14.52
N ARG A 795 -27.75 5.12 15.65
CA ARG A 795 -26.90 5.44 16.79
C ARG A 795 -26.03 4.26 17.13
N MET A 796 -24.76 4.51 17.40
CA MET A 796 -23.82 3.51 17.85
C MET A 796 -22.97 4.03 19.00
N GLU A 797 -22.63 3.17 19.92
CA GLU A 797 -21.81 3.48 21.09
C GLU A 797 -20.47 2.72 21.03
N VAL A 798 -19.40 3.41 21.35
CA VAL A 798 -18.05 2.86 21.40
C VAL A 798 -17.50 3.09 22.81
N GLU A 799 -17.17 2.02 23.49
CA GLU A 799 -16.53 2.06 24.81
C GLU A 799 -15.06 2.44 24.68
N ASP A 800 -14.50 3.15 25.67
CA ASP A 800 -13.06 3.40 25.75
C ASP A 800 -12.32 2.07 25.95
N GLU A 801 -11.14 1.97 25.36
CA GLU A 801 -10.27 0.83 25.56
C GLU A 801 -9.74 0.88 27.01
N VAL A 802 -10.26 0.03 27.86
CA VAL A 802 -9.70 -0.15 29.22
C VAL A 802 -8.27 -0.69 29.06
N ASP A 803 -7.33 -0.09 29.77
CA ASP A 803 -5.85 -0.23 29.77
C ASP A 803 -5.23 -1.64 29.76
N ASP A 804 -5.72 -2.55 28.93
CA ASP A 804 -5.05 -3.84 28.75
C ASP A 804 -4.29 -3.88 27.40
N GLU A 805 -3.40 -2.89 27.21
CA GLU A 805 -2.54 -2.76 26.02
C GLU A 805 -1.67 -4.00 25.79
N ASP A 806 -1.46 -4.84 26.79
CA ASP A 806 -0.70 -6.09 26.71
C ASP A 806 -1.59 -7.33 26.44
N SER A 807 -2.91 -7.16 26.44
CA SER A 807 -3.85 -8.25 26.18
C SER A 807 -3.77 -8.76 24.75
N ASP A 808 -3.80 -10.08 24.60
CA ASP A 808 -3.89 -10.78 23.32
C ASP A 808 -5.35 -10.95 22.85
N THR A 809 -6.29 -10.32 23.58
CA THR A 809 -7.72 -10.40 23.25
C THR A 809 -8.02 -9.54 22.03
N ASP A 810 -8.65 -10.16 21.07
CA ASP A 810 -9.21 -9.51 19.88
C ASP A 810 -10.51 -8.76 20.24
N SER A 811 -10.51 -7.90 21.27
CA SER A 811 -11.70 -7.10 21.60
C SER A 811 -11.89 -5.96 20.59
N ASP A 812 -13.11 -5.80 20.08
CA ASP A 812 -13.50 -4.66 19.23
C ASP A 812 -13.76 -3.37 20.05
N ARG A 813 -13.44 -3.39 21.34
CA ARG A 813 -13.62 -2.24 22.23
C ARG A 813 -12.67 -1.11 21.83
N GLY A 814 -13.15 0.09 21.85
CA GLY A 814 -12.36 1.29 21.54
C GLY A 814 -12.16 1.62 20.07
N ILE A 815 -12.51 0.73 19.14
CA ILE A 815 -12.31 0.99 17.70
C ILE A 815 -13.55 1.61 17.08
N ILE A 816 -13.42 2.86 16.63
CA ILE A 816 -14.46 3.54 15.87
C ILE A 816 -14.43 3.00 14.43
N PRO A 817 -15.56 2.42 13.91
CA PRO A 817 -15.58 1.72 12.63
C PRO A 817 -15.63 2.64 11.39
N PHE A 818 -15.34 3.92 11.56
CA PHE A 818 -15.33 4.90 10.48
C PHE A 818 -14.21 5.93 10.64
N GLN A 819 -13.93 6.64 9.59
CA GLN A 819 -12.99 7.77 9.55
C GLN A 819 -13.65 9.02 9.03
N VAL A 820 -13.16 10.18 9.42
CA VAL A 820 -13.50 11.48 8.81
C VAL A 820 -12.99 11.49 7.36
N ALA A 821 -13.81 11.92 6.41
CA ALA A 821 -13.61 11.67 4.99
C ALA A 821 -13.90 12.89 4.09
N TYR A 822 -13.30 14.04 4.39
CA TYR A 822 -13.25 15.17 3.44
C TYR A 822 -12.34 14.86 2.25
N ALA A 823 -11.28 14.08 2.48
CA ALA A 823 -10.37 13.55 1.47
C ALA A 823 -10.21 12.04 1.63
N VAL A 824 -10.12 11.34 0.49
CA VAL A 824 -9.97 9.87 0.45
C VAL A 824 -8.97 9.46 -0.63
N SER A 825 -8.50 8.21 -0.57
CA SER A 825 -7.67 7.69 -1.65
C SER A 825 -8.48 7.44 -2.92
N ILE A 826 -7.86 7.61 -4.08
CA ILE A 826 -8.48 7.35 -5.38
C ILE A 826 -9.05 5.91 -5.41
N HIS A 827 -8.35 4.95 -4.83
CA HIS A 827 -8.81 3.55 -4.73
C HIS A 827 -10.10 3.39 -3.91
N LYS A 828 -10.26 4.18 -2.84
CA LYS A 828 -11.49 4.16 -2.03
C LYS A 828 -12.69 4.81 -2.72
N ALA A 829 -12.44 5.73 -3.64
CA ALA A 829 -13.49 6.37 -4.41
C ALA A 829 -14.03 5.49 -5.55
N GLN A 830 -13.44 4.32 -5.78
CA GLN A 830 -13.92 3.39 -6.80
C GLN A 830 -15.36 2.95 -6.51
N GLY A 831 -16.22 2.94 -7.53
CA GLY A 831 -17.66 2.69 -7.39
C GLY A 831 -18.48 3.87 -6.86
N LEU A 832 -17.85 4.94 -6.35
CA LEU A 832 -18.50 6.14 -5.84
C LEU A 832 -18.54 7.26 -6.89
N GLU A 833 -19.45 8.20 -6.72
CA GLU A 833 -19.62 9.37 -7.59
C GLU A 833 -19.87 10.60 -6.74
N TYR A 834 -19.42 11.78 -7.22
CA TYR A 834 -19.52 13.05 -6.51
C TYR A 834 -19.86 14.17 -7.47
N LYS A 835 -20.58 15.18 -6.99
CA LYS A 835 -20.91 16.38 -7.76
C LYS A 835 -19.65 17.18 -8.12
N SER A 836 -18.76 17.37 -7.14
CA SER A 836 -17.48 18.06 -7.29
C SER A 836 -16.33 17.15 -6.88
N VAL A 837 -15.28 17.11 -7.70
CA VAL A 837 -14.06 16.34 -7.42
C VAL A 837 -12.83 17.22 -7.58
N LYS A 838 -12.02 17.25 -6.54
CA LYS A 838 -10.66 17.78 -6.56
C LYS A 838 -9.67 16.63 -6.54
N ILE A 839 -8.77 16.58 -7.47
CA ILE A 839 -7.70 15.58 -7.54
C ILE A 839 -6.41 16.27 -7.15
N VAL A 840 -5.73 15.76 -6.13
CA VAL A 840 -4.48 16.34 -5.63
C VAL A 840 -3.33 15.37 -5.91
N ILE A 841 -2.40 15.80 -6.74
CA ILE A 841 -1.24 15.03 -7.17
C ILE A 841 0.02 15.79 -6.78
N THR A 842 0.72 15.27 -5.80
CA THR A 842 2.00 15.79 -5.36
C THR A 842 3.15 15.10 -6.09
N HIS A 843 4.29 15.72 -6.11
CA HIS A 843 5.48 15.21 -6.80
C HIS A 843 5.91 13.80 -6.30
N ASP A 844 5.71 13.54 -5.01
CA ASP A 844 6.09 12.26 -4.38
C ASP A 844 5.25 11.06 -4.80
N VAL A 845 4.12 11.30 -5.46
CA VAL A 845 3.23 10.23 -5.95
C VAL A 845 3.03 10.24 -7.47
N GLU A 846 3.66 11.14 -8.19
CA GLU A 846 3.47 11.26 -9.64
C GLU A 846 3.80 9.97 -10.41
N GLU A 847 4.82 9.20 -9.94
CA GLU A 847 5.21 7.92 -10.54
C GLU A 847 4.15 6.81 -10.33
N LEU A 848 3.29 6.98 -9.33
CA LEU A 848 2.20 6.05 -9.03
C LEU A 848 0.93 6.36 -9.82
N ILE A 849 0.88 7.52 -10.49
CA ILE A 849 -0.27 7.93 -11.32
C ILE A 849 -0.19 7.22 -12.68
N THR A 850 -0.75 6.02 -12.72
CA THR A 850 -0.95 5.33 -14.00
C THR A 850 -2.14 5.92 -14.76
N HIS A 851 -2.24 5.62 -16.04
CA HIS A 851 -3.40 5.98 -16.88
C HIS A 851 -4.74 5.57 -16.20
N ASN A 852 -4.82 4.35 -15.70
CA ASN A 852 -6.04 3.80 -15.10
C ASN A 852 -6.40 4.52 -13.78
N ILE A 853 -5.41 4.87 -12.96
CA ILE A 853 -5.62 5.62 -11.71
C ILE A 853 -6.15 7.02 -12.03
N PHE A 854 -5.51 7.71 -12.99
CA PHE A 854 -5.92 9.07 -13.37
C PHE A 854 -7.31 9.10 -13.99
N TYR A 855 -7.57 8.20 -14.95
CA TYR A 855 -8.89 8.04 -15.56
C TYR A 855 -9.99 7.72 -14.52
N THR A 856 -9.70 6.81 -13.60
CA THR A 856 -10.64 6.48 -12.52
C THR A 856 -10.95 7.71 -11.66
N ALA A 857 -9.95 8.48 -11.27
CA ALA A 857 -10.15 9.68 -10.45
C ALA A 857 -11.01 10.72 -11.15
N VAL A 858 -10.71 11.03 -12.41
CA VAL A 858 -11.43 12.04 -13.19
C VAL A 858 -12.90 11.62 -13.44
N THR A 859 -13.14 10.34 -13.68
CA THR A 859 -14.49 9.82 -13.93
C THR A 859 -15.37 9.70 -12.68
N ARG A 860 -14.87 10.04 -11.47
CA ARG A 860 -15.72 10.17 -10.26
C ARG A 860 -16.58 11.44 -10.27
N THR A 861 -16.23 12.40 -11.13
CA THR A 861 -16.88 13.71 -11.24
C THR A 861 -18.22 13.63 -11.97
N ARG A 862 -19.24 14.36 -11.48
CA ARG A 862 -20.49 14.56 -12.21
C ARG A 862 -20.61 15.95 -12.82
N GLU A 863 -20.11 17.00 -12.14
CA GLU A 863 -20.27 18.39 -12.60
C GLU A 863 -18.97 19.19 -12.57
N LYS A 864 -18.26 19.23 -11.45
CA LYS A 864 -17.09 20.10 -11.25
C LYS A 864 -15.81 19.29 -11.05
N LEU A 865 -14.81 19.53 -11.87
CA LEU A 865 -13.49 18.91 -11.79
C LEU A 865 -12.42 19.97 -11.56
N LYS A 866 -11.48 19.67 -10.64
CA LYS A 866 -10.25 20.45 -10.50
C LYS A 866 -9.08 19.47 -10.21
N ILE A 867 -7.98 19.64 -10.90
CA ILE A 867 -6.77 18.81 -10.76
C ILE A 867 -5.65 19.73 -10.28
N TYR A 868 -5.16 19.46 -9.07
CA TYR A 868 -4.10 20.23 -8.41
C TYR A 868 -2.78 19.51 -8.56
N TRP A 869 -1.84 20.10 -9.25
CA TRP A 869 -0.49 19.57 -9.48
C TRP A 869 0.52 20.69 -9.77
N SER A 870 1.82 20.36 -9.82
CA SER A 870 2.81 21.28 -10.36
C SER A 870 2.86 21.19 -11.87
N PRO A 871 3.30 22.24 -12.60
CA PRO A 871 3.48 22.17 -14.06
C PRO A 871 4.44 21.06 -14.50
N GLU A 872 5.45 20.76 -13.69
CA GLU A 872 6.42 19.70 -13.92
C GLU A 872 5.76 18.32 -13.79
N SER A 873 4.98 18.10 -12.71
CA SER A 873 4.23 16.85 -12.49
C SER A 873 3.18 16.65 -13.56
N GLU A 874 2.44 17.71 -13.94
CA GLU A 874 1.46 17.68 -15.02
C GLU A 874 2.07 17.17 -16.33
N ASN A 875 3.16 17.80 -16.78
CA ASN A 875 3.85 17.43 -18.01
C ASN A 875 4.42 16.00 -17.93
N ARG A 876 5.00 15.62 -16.79
CA ARG A 876 5.62 14.32 -16.61
C ARG A 876 4.58 13.19 -16.63
N ILE A 877 3.48 13.36 -15.90
CA ILE A 877 2.39 12.39 -15.85
C ILE A 877 1.80 12.19 -17.25
N LEU A 878 1.41 13.27 -17.92
CA LEU A 878 0.75 13.17 -19.23
C LEU A 878 1.67 12.62 -20.32
N LYS A 879 2.98 12.91 -20.28
CA LYS A 879 3.96 12.33 -21.22
C LYS A 879 4.26 10.86 -20.95
N ASN A 880 4.21 10.44 -19.68
CA ASN A 880 4.56 9.08 -19.29
C ASN A 880 3.34 8.15 -19.26
N MET A 881 2.13 8.68 -19.40
CA MET A 881 0.94 7.85 -19.53
C MET A 881 1.06 6.93 -20.74
N LYS A 882 0.91 5.65 -20.49
CA LYS A 882 0.93 4.59 -21.52
C LYS A 882 -0.25 3.67 -21.29
N PHE A 883 -0.78 3.14 -22.39
CA PHE A 883 -1.68 2.00 -22.28
C PHE A 883 -0.95 0.82 -21.68
N GLN A 884 -1.63 0.09 -20.81
CA GLN A 884 -1.11 -1.19 -20.35
C GLN A 884 -0.88 -2.14 -21.55
N PHE A 885 0.13 -2.97 -21.43
CA PHE A 885 0.67 -3.81 -22.51
C PHE A 885 -0.22 -5.01 -22.91
N SER A 886 -1.51 -4.99 -22.61
CA SER A 886 -2.42 -6.12 -22.86
C SER A 886 -2.43 -6.63 -24.30
N LYS A 887 -2.26 -5.74 -25.31
CA LYS A 887 -2.18 -6.14 -26.72
C LYS A 887 -0.89 -6.91 -27.01
N ARG A 888 0.24 -6.48 -26.41
CA ARG A 888 1.52 -7.17 -26.55
C ARG A 888 1.47 -8.53 -25.88
N ASP A 889 0.99 -8.58 -24.66
CA ASP A 889 0.87 -9.82 -23.88
C ASP A 889 -0.05 -10.81 -24.60
N TYR A 890 -1.19 -10.35 -25.14
CA TYR A 890 -2.06 -11.18 -25.97
C TYR A 890 -1.35 -11.69 -27.23
N GLY A 891 -0.59 -10.84 -27.93
CA GLY A 891 0.16 -11.23 -29.12
C GLY A 891 1.20 -12.33 -28.84
N ILE A 892 1.89 -12.24 -27.70
CA ILE A 892 2.86 -13.26 -27.25
C ILE A 892 2.13 -14.55 -26.88
N LEU A 893 1.06 -14.44 -26.09
CA LEU A 893 0.25 -15.58 -25.65
C LEU A 893 -0.30 -16.37 -26.85
N LYS A 894 -0.89 -15.69 -27.85
CA LYS A 894 -1.41 -16.32 -29.07
C LYS A 894 -0.33 -17.00 -29.89
N ASN A 895 0.90 -16.48 -29.92
CA ASN A 895 2.01 -17.13 -30.60
C ASN A 895 2.50 -18.39 -29.90
N ARG A 896 2.27 -18.51 -28.60
CA ARG A 896 2.66 -19.70 -27.82
C ARG A 896 1.62 -20.78 -27.81
N TYR A 897 0.36 -20.43 -27.77
CA TYR A 897 -0.79 -21.34 -27.63
C TYR A 897 -1.62 -21.32 -28.91
N HIS A 898 -1.50 -22.40 -29.69
CA HIS A 898 -2.21 -22.56 -30.97
C HIS A 898 -3.70 -22.87 -30.80
N ASP A 899 -4.14 -23.18 -29.58
CA ASP A 899 -5.53 -23.44 -29.23
C ASP A 899 -6.32 -22.16 -28.87
N LEU A 900 -5.68 -21.02 -28.87
CA LEU A 900 -6.27 -19.68 -28.78
C LEU A 900 -6.44 -19.04 -30.19
#